data_054a223f1ab8bdba6ed352c58f6da19c
#
_entry.id   054a223f1ab8bdba6ed352c58f6da19c
#
_cell.length_a   1.000
_cell.length_b   1.000
_cell.length_c   1.000
_cell.angle_alpha   90.00
_cell.angle_beta   90.00
_cell.angle_gamma   90.00
#
_symmetry.space_group_name_H-M   'P 1'
#
loop_
_entity.id
_entity.type
_entity.pdbx_description
1 polymer ?
#
loop_
_entity_poly.entity_id
_entity_poly.type
_entity_poly.pdbx_seq_one_letter_code
_entity_poly.pdbx_strand_id
1 'polypeptide(L)'
;MKSVFIIVFILILILNYSVTFSQMLSAEEREILALQDERTLGNNDKLTEYLESADIKIKLKTLNALANISDTASVYRTSPFLQTLYENKNSSDLLNEYAFYLGQTVCDYSREKLSLLTYSDDENVYKSLPAIINSLGFTGNESDMNYTINIISKKKFEESTGLEIYRALAMSIGRFALRKIKNELSVDALKQMANIEDSLVLRNIAFAFWRTGDKTLLDTAKQEIYTLAESKDAQTRMWAFNAMGKLQDKQLLMYLLESFNSEDDWRVKVNMLNSLLNFKLDSLDELTLQVYTILGDAIGNENENVGLTALNVLGKLMSDINNTSNSMADSLSDGIKKQFIYALDSVSNISWRQKSELVNSMSLVYRDEAKDVMKRAFKNTDDYDLKSGIVKAFGNFNDGMVYKEVREMISEDVMKYNEANPNTTGDLIGSKDLAKLYRGFVEMLTELDDKVGEEDQNTMRLIFTEFAGSKDPVITDVSLTALKDTLYYKYREETSSIMLFDYGNFEFPKDTDVSLIYIDAMNVLHNDNTIKTLEENLKSENYEIAKSSAAVLENITGKKYTYTAKPVYDFDWSYIESLDRKKNVILKTSKGDITIELLPGIAPFTVMNFLKLAEKNYYDSTVFHRVVSNFVVQGGDPTGTGYGGPGYSIRSEFSPLTFETGMVGMASSGKDTEGSQFFITHSATPHLDGKYTIFGNVTEGMDVVDKIMIGDYIDEIKISP
;
A
#
# COMPACT_ATOMS: atom_id res chain seq x y z
N MET A 1 11.76 21.35 -20.05
CA MET A 1 10.83 22.48 -19.81
C MET A 1 9.44 22.05 -19.34
N LYS A 2 8.94 20.84 -19.62
CA LYS A 2 7.59 20.41 -19.19
C LYS A 2 7.55 19.76 -17.82
N SER A 3 8.63 19.14 -17.36
CA SER A 3 8.78 18.69 -15.94
C SER A 3 8.77 19.85 -14.95
N VAL A 4 9.18 21.03 -15.38
CA VAL A 4 9.15 22.26 -14.58
C VAL A 4 7.71 22.75 -14.34
N PHE A 5 6.77 22.48 -15.25
CA PHE A 5 5.37 22.94 -15.08
C PHE A 5 4.58 22.06 -14.08
N ILE A 6 4.85 20.76 -14.02
CA ILE A 6 4.23 19.87 -13.01
C ILE A 6 4.81 20.17 -11.62
N ILE A 7 6.11 20.40 -11.53
CA ILE A 7 6.78 20.85 -10.31
C ILE A 7 6.25 22.21 -9.86
N VAL A 8 6.00 23.13 -10.79
CA VAL A 8 5.43 24.46 -10.48
C VAL A 8 3.97 24.36 -10.01
N PHE A 9 3.18 23.39 -10.49
CA PHE A 9 1.78 23.23 -10.06
C PHE A 9 1.69 22.54 -8.68
N ILE A 10 2.55 21.55 -8.43
CA ILE A 10 2.74 20.98 -7.07
C ILE A 10 3.26 22.04 -6.12
N LEU A 11 4.21 22.88 -6.54
CA LEU A 11 4.70 24.03 -5.78
C LEU A 11 3.60 25.08 -5.52
N ILE A 12 2.66 25.30 -6.42
CA ILE A 12 1.54 26.23 -6.22
C ILE A 12 0.51 25.64 -5.25
N LEU A 13 0.23 24.34 -5.30
CA LEU A 13 -0.57 23.65 -4.28
C LEU A 13 0.14 23.63 -2.92
N ILE A 14 1.44 23.35 -2.88
CA ILE A 14 2.26 23.40 -1.66
C ILE A 14 2.39 24.84 -1.17
N LEU A 15 2.55 25.84 -2.03
CA LEU A 15 2.64 27.26 -1.63
C LEU A 15 1.32 27.82 -1.08
N ASN A 16 0.17 27.31 -1.50
CA ASN A 16 -1.11 27.67 -0.89
C ASN A 16 -1.32 27.01 0.48
N TYR A 17 -0.65 25.86 0.77
CA TYR A 17 -0.64 25.19 2.07
C TYR A 17 0.62 25.47 2.88
N SER A 18 1.67 26.09 2.32
CA SER A 18 2.83 26.55 3.10
C SER A 18 2.44 27.75 3.94
N VAL A 19 1.65 27.51 4.97
CA VAL A 19 1.66 28.36 6.16
C VAL A 19 3.09 28.30 6.67
N THR A 20 3.86 29.38 6.49
CA THR A 20 5.19 29.51 7.06
C THR A 20 5.09 29.27 8.57
N PHE A 21 5.59 28.13 9.03
CA PHE A 21 5.69 27.75 10.45
C PHE A 21 6.67 28.69 11.22
N SER A 22 7.23 29.72 10.56
CA SER A 22 8.21 30.63 11.10
C SER A 22 7.69 31.53 12.23
N GLN A 23 6.42 31.45 12.61
CA GLN A 23 5.84 32.12 13.77
C GLN A 23 5.57 31.09 14.87
N MET A 24 5.88 31.48 16.12
CA MET A 24 5.48 30.65 17.27
C MET A 24 3.98 30.34 17.19
N LEU A 25 3.63 29.07 17.35
CA LEU A 25 2.23 28.64 17.37
C LEU A 25 1.49 29.40 18.50
N SER A 26 0.31 29.93 18.20
CA SER A 26 -0.55 30.51 19.22
C SER A 26 -1.00 29.44 20.22
N ALA A 27 -1.49 29.85 21.37
CA ALA A 27 -2.05 28.93 22.36
C ALA A 27 -3.23 28.13 21.77
N GLU A 28 -4.06 28.78 20.93
CA GLU A 28 -5.18 28.14 20.23
C GLU A 28 -4.72 27.11 19.22
N GLU A 29 -3.69 27.41 18.42
CA GLU A 29 -3.13 26.47 17.46
C GLU A 29 -2.56 25.22 18.15
N ARG A 30 -1.84 25.39 19.27
CA ARG A 30 -1.34 24.25 20.05
C ARG A 30 -2.47 23.42 20.65
N GLU A 31 -3.53 24.05 21.15
CA GLU A 31 -4.69 23.34 21.69
C GLU A 31 -5.42 22.56 20.59
N ILE A 32 -5.64 23.14 19.41
CA ILE A 32 -6.26 22.45 18.26
C ILE A 32 -5.42 21.22 17.86
N LEU A 33 -4.11 21.37 17.72
CA LEU A 33 -3.22 20.26 17.36
C LEU A 33 -3.19 19.18 18.45
N ALA A 34 -3.21 19.56 19.72
CA ALA A 34 -3.28 18.60 20.83
C ALA A 34 -4.60 17.81 20.81
N LEU A 35 -5.74 18.48 20.65
CA LEU A 35 -7.05 17.86 20.56
C LEU A 35 -7.14 16.93 19.32
N GLN A 36 -6.54 17.32 18.21
CA GLN A 36 -6.43 16.47 17.03
C GLN A 36 -5.66 15.20 17.35
N ASP A 37 -4.48 15.30 17.95
CA ASP A 37 -3.63 14.14 18.26
C ASP A 37 -4.29 13.23 19.33
N GLU A 38 -4.94 13.83 20.32
CA GLU A 38 -5.72 13.11 21.34
C GLU A 38 -7.03 12.51 20.82
N ARG A 39 -7.43 12.78 19.57
CA ARG A 39 -8.70 12.33 18.96
C ARG A 39 -9.93 12.69 19.78
N THR A 40 -9.98 13.90 20.31
CA THR A 40 -11.09 14.40 21.13
C THR A 40 -11.56 15.78 20.70
N LEU A 41 -12.84 16.05 20.90
CA LEU A 41 -13.40 17.40 20.72
C LEU A 41 -13.11 18.32 21.90
N GLY A 42 -12.50 17.80 22.98
CA GLY A 42 -12.26 18.52 24.22
C GLY A 42 -13.51 18.66 25.10
N ASN A 43 -13.32 19.28 26.28
CA ASN A 43 -14.42 19.53 27.20
C ASN A 43 -15.45 20.47 26.55
N ASN A 44 -16.74 20.12 26.64
CA ASN A 44 -17.86 20.88 26.05
C ASN A 44 -17.68 21.13 24.52
N ASP A 45 -17.06 20.19 23.81
CA ASP A 45 -16.80 20.30 22.38
C ASP A 45 -15.94 21.53 21.99
N LYS A 46 -14.98 21.84 22.80
CA LYS A 46 -14.08 23.01 22.69
C LYS A 46 -13.53 23.22 21.28
N LEU A 47 -13.18 22.13 20.60
CA LEU A 47 -12.64 22.20 19.23
C LEU A 47 -13.63 22.88 18.26
N THR A 48 -14.94 22.62 18.39
CA THR A 48 -15.95 23.22 17.49
C THR A 48 -16.14 24.73 17.74
N GLU A 49 -15.85 25.24 18.95
CA GLU A 49 -15.94 26.65 19.26
C GLU A 49 -14.92 27.49 18.44
N TYR A 50 -13.75 26.90 18.07
CA TYR A 50 -12.75 27.58 17.27
C TYR A 50 -13.22 27.88 15.82
N LEU A 51 -14.31 27.30 15.36
CA LEU A 51 -14.94 27.68 14.08
C LEU A 51 -15.55 29.09 14.14
N GLU A 52 -15.80 29.63 15.32
CA GLU A 52 -16.31 31.02 15.53
C GLU A 52 -15.17 32.06 15.58
N SER A 53 -13.89 31.62 15.61
CA SER A 53 -12.74 32.52 15.62
C SER A 53 -12.80 33.55 14.48
N ALA A 54 -12.32 34.75 14.72
CA ALA A 54 -12.15 35.76 13.67
C ALA A 54 -10.97 35.44 12.74
N ASP A 55 -10.02 34.63 13.20
CA ASP A 55 -8.85 34.20 12.42
C ASP A 55 -9.18 33.01 11.51
N ILE A 56 -9.06 33.24 10.19
CA ILE A 56 -9.29 32.21 9.18
C ILE A 56 -8.33 31.01 9.33
N LYS A 57 -7.09 31.24 9.77
CA LYS A 57 -6.08 30.22 9.99
C LYS A 57 -6.50 29.25 11.10
N ILE A 58 -7.08 29.76 12.16
CA ILE A 58 -7.64 28.95 13.25
C ILE A 58 -8.81 28.10 12.75
N LYS A 59 -9.73 28.66 11.95
CA LYS A 59 -10.84 27.92 11.37
C LYS A 59 -10.37 26.78 10.46
N LEU A 60 -9.39 27.04 9.57
CA LEU A 60 -8.82 26.04 8.69
C LEU A 60 -8.17 24.88 9.48
N LYS A 61 -7.35 25.20 10.47
CA LYS A 61 -6.75 24.18 11.35
C LYS A 61 -7.81 23.37 12.09
N THR A 62 -8.87 24.03 12.55
CA THR A 62 -9.99 23.36 13.23
C THR A 62 -10.70 22.37 12.32
N LEU A 63 -11.00 22.77 11.08
CA LEU A 63 -11.64 21.87 10.11
C LEU A 63 -10.76 20.67 9.77
N ASN A 64 -9.45 20.90 9.62
CA ASN A 64 -8.50 19.80 9.40
C ASN A 64 -8.41 18.86 10.62
N ALA A 65 -8.38 19.40 11.82
CA ALA A 65 -8.42 18.61 13.06
C ALA A 65 -9.70 17.77 13.15
N LEU A 66 -10.86 18.35 12.84
CA LEU A 66 -12.13 17.64 12.80
C LEU A 66 -12.13 16.51 11.75
N ALA A 67 -11.53 16.75 10.57
CA ALA A 67 -11.36 15.74 9.54
C ALA A 67 -10.52 14.55 10.03
N ASN A 68 -9.43 14.83 10.74
CA ASN A 68 -8.55 13.81 11.31
C ASN A 68 -9.19 13.05 12.47
N ILE A 69 -10.01 13.71 13.31
CA ILE A 69 -10.78 13.03 14.36
C ILE A 69 -11.87 12.14 13.75
N SER A 70 -12.55 12.64 12.70
CA SER A 70 -13.64 11.94 11.97
C SER A 70 -14.81 11.50 12.87
N ASP A 71 -15.15 12.31 13.89
CA ASP A 71 -16.29 12.05 14.75
C ASP A 71 -17.60 12.41 14.05
N THR A 72 -18.48 11.42 13.86
CA THR A 72 -19.76 11.61 13.17
C THR A 72 -20.71 12.56 13.90
N ALA A 73 -20.64 12.67 15.23
CA ALA A 73 -21.46 13.60 16.01
C ALA A 73 -21.04 15.06 15.77
N SER A 74 -19.76 15.31 15.49
CA SER A 74 -19.25 16.64 15.21
C SER A 74 -19.87 17.28 13.96
N VAL A 75 -20.27 16.48 12.97
CA VAL A 75 -20.86 16.96 11.71
C VAL A 75 -22.19 17.67 11.94
N TYR A 76 -23.01 17.17 12.85
CA TYR A 76 -24.28 17.84 13.21
C TYR A 76 -24.03 19.17 13.93
N ARG A 77 -22.97 19.23 14.76
CA ARG A 77 -22.62 20.43 15.56
C ARG A 77 -22.03 21.53 14.68
N THR A 78 -21.32 21.17 13.61
CA THR A 78 -20.73 22.13 12.66
C THR A 78 -21.72 22.65 11.62
N SER A 79 -22.95 22.10 11.57
CA SER A 79 -23.97 22.51 10.59
C SER A 79 -24.29 24.01 10.60
N PRO A 80 -24.39 24.72 11.73
CA PRO A 80 -24.59 26.16 11.74
C PRO A 80 -23.43 26.94 11.09
N PHE A 81 -22.20 26.46 11.21
CA PHE A 81 -21.03 27.05 10.56
C PHE A 81 -21.14 27.09 9.05
N LEU A 82 -21.74 26.08 8.42
CA LEU A 82 -21.97 26.06 6.98
C LEU A 82 -22.79 27.29 6.51
N GLN A 83 -23.79 27.71 7.30
CA GLN A 83 -24.57 28.91 6.97
C GLN A 83 -23.70 30.18 6.91
N THR A 84 -22.73 30.31 7.83
CA THR A 84 -21.83 31.47 7.85
C THR A 84 -20.85 31.47 6.69
N LEU A 85 -20.51 30.30 6.12
CA LEU A 85 -19.63 30.21 4.94
C LEU A 85 -20.25 30.85 3.68
N TYR A 86 -21.59 30.74 3.52
CA TYR A 86 -22.30 31.38 2.42
C TYR A 86 -22.36 32.90 2.50
N GLU A 87 -22.32 33.44 3.73
CA GLU A 87 -22.45 34.87 4.00
C GLU A 87 -21.12 35.63 3.82
N ASN A 88 -19.97 34.91 3.87
CA ASN A 88 -18.63 35.48 3.76
C ASN A 88 -18.02 35.32 2.35
N LYS A 89 -17.87 36.42 1.61
CA LYS A 89 -17.38 36.45 0.21
C LYS A 89 -15.95 35.92 -0.01
N ASN A 90 -15.16 35.64 1.05
CA ASN A 90 -13.78 35.13 0.98
C ASN A 90 -13.65 33.67 1.49
N SER A 91 -14.67 32.86 1.29
CA SER A 91 -14.82 31.58 1.97
C SER A 91 -14.40 30.32 1.19
N SER A 92 -13.82 30.46 -0.02
CA SER A 92 -13.48 29.28 -0.85
C SER A 92 -12.52 28.31 -0.12
N ASP A 93 -11.48 28.80 0.54
CA ASP A 93 -10.52 27.93 1.25
C ASP A 93 -11.19 27.22 2.43
N LEU A 94 -12.03 27.94 3.18
CA LEU A 94 -12.81 27.34 4.28
C LEU A 94 -13.80 26.32 3.77
N LEU A 95 -14.44 26.57 2.64
CA LEU A 95 -15.39 25.62 2.04
C LEU A 95 -14.68 24.39 1.48
N ASN A 96 -13.47 24.52 0.93
CA ASN A 96 -12.64 23.41 0.50
C ASN A 96 -12.27 22.52 1.68
N GLU A 97 -11.81 23.11 2.79
CA GLU A 97 -11.45 22.36 3.98
C GLU A 97 -12.68 21.74 4.66
N TYR A 98 -13.83 22.44 4.66
CA TYR A 98 -15.08 21.89 5.15
C TYR A 98 -15.54 20.68 4.30
N ALA A 99 -15.41 20.76 2.97
CA ALA A 99 -15.70 19.65 2.09
C ALA A 99 -14.80 18.45 2.37
N PHE A 100 -13.49 18.68 2.59
CA PHE A 100 -12.56 17.62 3.00
C PHE A 100 -12.98 16.97 4.32
N TYR A 101 -13.29 17.78 5.34
CA TYR A 101 -13.81 17.27 6.62
C TYR A 101 -15.05 16.39 6.45
N LEU A 102 -16.04 16.83 5.66
CA LEU A 102 -17.22 16.03 5.36
C LEU A 102 -16.87 14.73 4.62
N GLY A 103 -15.88 14.78 3.72
CA GLY A 103 -15.37 13.62 2.97
C GLY A 103 -14.68 12.59 3.85
N GLN A 104 -13.99 13.04 4.90
CA GLN A 104 -13.33 12.16 5.88
C GLN A 104 -14.31 11.60 6.92
N THR A 105 -15.40 12.30 7.21
CA THR A 105 -16.40 11.88 8.19
C THR A 105 -17.55 11.18 7.47
N VAL A 106 -17.38 9.89 7.17
CA VAL A 106 -18.31 9.09 6.34
C VAL A 106 -19.60 8.80 7.09
N CYS A 107 -20.65 9.59 6.83
CA CYS A 107 -22.02 9.35 7.30
C CYS A 107 -23.06 9.93 6.33
N ASP A 108 -24.33 9.54 6.48
CA ASP A 108 -25.40 10.02 5.59
C ASP A 108 -25.53 11.54 5.60
N TYR A 109 -25.39 12.17 6.76
CA TYR A 109 -25.48 13.61 6.87
C TYR A 109 -24.36 14.34 6.12
N SER A 110 -23.12 13.89 6.23
CA SER A 110 -21.97 14.44 5.47
C SER A 110 -22.21 14.35 3.97
N ARG A 111 -22.67 13.20 3.51
CA ARG A 111 -23.01 12.93 2.12
C ARG A 111 -24.10 13.87 1.60
N GLU A 112 -25.20 14.02 2.35
CA GLU A 112 -26.30 14.91 1.98
C GLU A 112 -25.86 16.37 1.91
N LYS A 113 -25.03 16.83 2.84
CA LYS A 113 -24.47 18.20 2.81
C LYS A 113 -23.59 18.44 1.60
N LEU A 114 -22.71 17.51 1.26
CA LEU A 114 -21.88 17.61 0.04
C LEU A 114 -22.74 17.63 -1.22
N SER A 115 -23.75 16.76 -1.30
CA SER A 115 -24.68 16.75 -2.42
C SER A 115 -25.44 18.06 -2.55
N LEU A 116 -25.95 18.64 -1.45
CA LEU A 116 -26.62 19.94 -1.46
C LEU A 116 -25.73 21.08 -1.97
N LEU A 117 -24.43 21.07 -1.63
CA LEU A 117 -23.47 22.07 -2.09
C LEU A 117 -23.31 22.08 -3.62
N THR A 118 -23.49 20.94 -4.30
CA THR A 118 -23.41 20.88 -5.77
C THR A 118 -24.59 21.59 -6.47
N TYR A 119 -25.70 21.83 -5.76
CA TYR A 119 -26.86 22.56 -6.30
C TYR A 119 -26.70 24.08 -6.29
N SER A 120 -25.77 24.59 -5.50
CA SER A 120 -25.65 26.02 -5.30
C SER A 120 -25.32 26.75 -6.61
N ASP A 121 -25.96 27.91 -6.82
CA ASP A 121 -25.64 28.84 -7.86
C ASP A 121 -24.74 30.00 -7.37
N ASP A 122 -24.23 29.88 -6.13
CA ASP A 122 -23.30 30.85 -5.55
C ASP A 122 -21.90 30.69 -6.17
N GLU A 123 -21.34 31.80 -6.64
CA GLU A 123 -20.01 31.86 -7.29
C GLU A 123 -18.90 31.36 -6.33
N ASN A 124 -19.02 31.61 -5.03
CA ASN A 124 -18.06 31.10 -4.03
C ASN A 124 -18.06 29.56 -3.98
N VAL A 125 -19.22 28.95 -4.14
CA VAL A 125 -19.35 27.47 -4.19
C VAL A 125 -18.73 26.93 -5.47
N TYR A 126 -18.82 27.65 -6.60
CA TYR A 126 -18.20 27.19 -7.86
C TYR A 126 -16.70 27.01 -7.75
N LYS A 127 -16.00 27.90 -7.05
CA LYS A 127 -14.55 27.78 -6.79
C LYS A 127 -14.21 26.56 -5.93
N SER A 128 -15.16 26.10 -5.12
CA SER A 128 -14.99 24.95 -4.22
C SER A 128 -15.61 23.65 -4.77
N LEU A 129 -16.30 23.69 -5.93
CA LEU A 129 -16.86 22.48 -6.54
C LEU A 129 -15.81 21.37 -6.73
N PRO A 130 -14.55 21.61 -7.12
CA PRO A 130 -13.55 20.56 -7.21
C PRO A 130 -13.36 19.79 -5.89
N ALA A 131 -13.25 20.49 -4.75
CA ALA A 131 -13.11 19.87 -3.44
C ALA A 131 -14.37 19.09 -3.03
N ILE A 132 -15.57 19.67 -3.28
CA ILE A 132 -16.86 19.05 -3.01
C ILE A 132 -17.03 17.75 -3.80
N ILE A 133 -16.76 17.79 -5.12
CA ILE A 133 -16.84 16.62 -6.02
C ILE A 133 -15.84 15.54 -5.61
N ASN A 134 -14.61 15.93 -5.29
CA ASN A 134 -13.60 15.00 -4.78
C ASN A 134 -14.04 14.31 -3.48
N SER A 135 -14.64 15.06 -2.56
CA SER A 135 -15.15 14.54 -1.29
C SER A 135 -16.35 13.60 -1.49
N LEU A 136 -17.24 13.89 -2.44
CA LEU A 136 -18.31 12.98 -2.86
C LEU A 136 -17.75 11.67 -3.42
N GLY A 137 -16.62 11.71 -4.13
CA GLY A 137 -15.92 10.50 -4.58
C GLY A 137 -15.56 9.53 -3.45
N PHE A 138 -15.32 10.02 -2.25
CA PHE A 138 -15.06 9.19 -1.05
C PHE A 138 -16.33 8.69 -0.36
N THR A 139 -17.39 9.49 -0.29
CA THR A 139 -18.56 9.23 0.57
C THR A 139 -19.86 8.99 -0.18
N GLY A 140 -20.02 9.54 -1.39
CA GLY A 140 -21.27 9.54 -2.17
C GLY A 140 -21.71 8.14 -2.59
N ASN A 141 -22.99 8.00 -2.90
CA ASN A 141 -23.56 6.80 -3.49
C ASN A 141 -23.81 6.98 -5.01
N GLU A 142 -24.42 6.00 -5.67
CA GLU A 142 -24.70 6.05 -7.10
C GLU A 142 -25.61 7.22 -7.50
N SER A 143 -26.62 7.54 -6.67
CA SER A 143 -27.50 8.67 -6.91
C SER A 143 -26.75 9.99 -6.89
N ASP A 144 -25.80 10.16 -5.94
CA ASP A 144 -24.95 11.35 -5.85
C ASP A 144 -24.03 11.48 -7.07
N MET A 145 -23.43 10.36 -7.52
CA MET A 145 -22.62 10.34 -8.74
C MET A 145 -23.43 10.77 -9.96
N ASN A 146 -24.57 10.14 -10.20
CA ASN A 146 -25.45 10.43 -11.35
C ASN A 146 -25.93 11.88 -11.33
N TYR A 147 -26.26 12.37 -10.16
CA TYR A 147 -26.70 13.73 -9.95
C TYR A 147 -25.59 14.74 -10.26
N THR A 148 -24.38 14.52 -9.71
CA THR A 148 -23.21 15.38 -9.94
C THR A 148 -22.88 15.46 -11.43
N ILE A 149 -22.86 14.33 -12.15
CA ILE A 149 -22.64 14.27 -13.60
C ILE A 149 -23.68 15.12 -14.34
N ASN A 150 -24.97 14.94 -14.03
CA ASN A 150 -26.06 15.67 -14.70
C ASN A 150 -26.05 17.18 -14.45
N ILE A 151 -25.60 17.63 -13.28
CA ILE A 151 -25.47 19.07 -12.99
C ILE A 151 -24.29 19.66 -13.72
N ILE A 152 -23.11 19.04 -13.61
CA ILE A 152 -21.89 19.54 -14.24
C ILE A 152 -22.04 19.63 -15.75
N SER A 153 -22.70 18.65 -16.38
CA SER A 153 -22.96 18.66 -17.84
C SER A 153 -23.87 19.79 -18.32
N LYS A 154 -24.68 20.36 -17.44
CA LYS A 154 -25.64 21.44 -17.77
C LYS A 154 -25.12 22.83 -17.44
N LYS A 155 -24.11 22.97 -16.60
CA LYS A 155 -23.55 24.25 -16.17
C LYS A 155 -22.50 24.72 -17.16
N LYS A 156 -22.41 26.03 -17.35
CA LYS A 156 -21.31 26.70 -18.08
C LYS A 156 -20.39 27.31 -17.04
N PHE A 157 -19.11 26.99 -17.13
CA PHE A 157 -18.06 27.49 -16.23
C PHE A 157 -17.10 28.38 -17.01
N GLU A 158 -16.40 29.29 -16.31
CA GLU A 158 -15.21 29.93 -16.87
C GLU A 158 -14.15 28.87 -17.16
N GLU A 159 -13.32 29.08 -18.18
CA GLU A 159 -12.40 28.04 -18.71
C GLU A 159 -11.51 27.43 -17.64
N SER A 160 -10.85 28.24 -16.80
CA SER A 160 -9.97 27.77 -15.74
C SER A 160 -10.70 26.97 -14.66
N THR A 161 -11.82 27.50 -14.14
CA THR A 161 -12.67 26.85 -13.16
C THR A 161 -13.29 25.57 -13.71
N GLY A 162 -13.68 25.59 -14.97
CA GLY A 162 -14.23 24.44 -15.69
C GLY A 162 -13.24 23.28 -15.75
N LEU A 163 -11.97 23.55 -16.04
CA LEU A 163 -10.93 22.51 -16.07
C LEU A 163 -10.74 21.83 -14.70
N GLU A 164 -10.68 22.61 -13.62
CA GLU A 164 -10.56 22.02 -12.26
C GLU A 164 -11.78 21.17 -11.90
N ILE A 165 -12.98 21.59 -12.28
CA ILE A 165 -14.20 20.82 -12.06
C ILE A 165 -14.17 19.50 -12.86
N TYR A 166 -13.75 19.53 -14.13
CA TYR A 166 -13.65 18.32 -14.95
C TYR A 166 -12.55 17.37 -14.44
N ARG A 167 -11.41 17.89 -13.97
CA ARG A 167 -10.38 17.10 -13.28
C ARG A 167 -10.94 16.37 -12.07
N ALA A 168 -11.67 17.10 -11.21
CA ALA A 168 -12.30 16.55 -10.02
C ALA A 168 -13.40 15.52 -10.34
N LEU A 169 -14.23 15.80 -11.37
CA LEU A 169 -15.29 14.89 -11.78
C LEU A 169 -14.74 13.57 -12.32
N ALA A 170 -13.74 13.60 -13.19
CA ALA A 170 -13.10 12.40 -13.73
C ALA A 170 -12.45 11.58 -12.61
N MET A 171 -11.72 12.23 -11.68
CA MET A 171 -11.12 11.57 -10.51
C MET A 171 -12.20 10.96 -9.60
N SER A 172 -13.27 11.70 -9.33
CA SER A 172 -14.38 11.25 -8.49
C SER A 172 -15.08 10.03 -9.08
N ILE A 173 -15.33 9.99 -10.40
CA ILE A 173 -15.87 8.81 -11.10
C ILE A 173 -14.94 7.60 -10.87
N GLY A 174 -13.62 7.78 -10.98
CA GLY A 174 -12.64 6.73 -10.68
C GLY A 174 -12.70 6.24 -9.22
N ARG A 175 -12.91 7.16 -8.26
CA ARG A 175 -13.09 6.82 -6.83
C ARG A 175 -14.42 6.08 -6.57
N PHE A 176 -15.50 6.47 -7.24
CA PHE A 176 -16.76 5.71 -7.23
C PHE A 176 -16.54 4.29 -7.75
N ALA A 177 -15.84 4.14 -8.88
CA ALA A 177 -15.53 2.84 -9.48
C ALA A 177 -14.67 1.95 -8.56
N LEU A 178 -13.72 2.52 -7.80
CA LEU A 178 -12.98 1.80 -6.74
C LEU A 178 -13.91 1.19 -5.68
N ARG A 179 -15.03 1.85 -5.39
CA ARG A 179 -16.08 1.38 -4.47
C ARG A 179 -17.16 0.54 -5.17
N LYS A 180 -16.89 0.09 -6.42
CA LYS A 180 -17.79 -0.71 -7.28
C LYS A 180 -19.07 0.04 -7.71
N ILE A 181 -19.09 1.36 -7.63
CA ILE A 181 -20.17 2.23 -8.11
C ILE A 181 -19.82 2.71 -9.51
N LYS A 182 -20.52 2.20 -10.53
CA LYS A 182 -20.26 2.46 -11.94
C LYS A 182 -21.50 2.15 -12.78
N ASN A 183 -21.72 2.90 -13.86
CA ASN A 183 -22.83 2.69 -14.79
C ASN A 183 -22.54 3.36 -16.15
N GLU A 184 -23.47 3.22 -17.12
CA GLU A 184 -23.34 3.80 -18.45
C GLU A 184 -23.17 5.34 -18.41
N LEU A 185 -23.92 6.02 -17.57
CA LEU A 185 -23.85 7.49 -17.45
C LEU A 185 -22.44 7.95 -17.05
N SER A 186 -21.77 7.23 -16.16
CA SER A 186 -20.40 7.55 -15.73
C SER A 186 -19.41 7.39 -16.87
N VAL A 187 -19.55 6.34 -17.69
CA VAL A 187 -18.68 6.10 -18.86
C VAL A 187 -18.95 7.14 -19.95
N ASP A 188 -20.20 7.47 -20.22
CA ASP A 188 -20.56 8.49 -21.22
C ASP A 188 -20.05 9.89 -20.81
N ALA A 189 -20.07 10.22 -19.53
CA ALA A 189 -19.47 11.47 -19.04
C ALA A 189 -17.95 11.50 -19.28
N LEU A 190 -17.24 10.40 -19.02
CA LEU A 190 -15.80 10.30 -19.30
C LEU A 190 -15.49 10.44 -20.79
N LYS A 191 -16.28 9.82 -21.67
CA LYS A 191 -16.14 9.95 -23.14
C LYS A 191 -16.31 11.39 -23.60
N GLN A 192 -17.31 12.10 -23.08
CA GLN A 192 -17.52 13.51 -23.41
C GLN A 192 -16.35 14.38 -22.95
N MET A 193 -15.80 14.13 -21.76
CA MET A 193 -14.65 14.87 -21.23
C MET A 193 -13.33 14.52 -21.93
N ALA A 194 -13.23 13.37 -22.60
CA ALA A 194 -12.01 12.97 -23.34
C ALA A 194 -11.67 13.92 -24.52
N ASN A 195 -12.59 14.77 -24.93
CA ASN A 195 -12.34 15.80 -25.93
C ASN A 195 -11.70 17.08 -25.34
N ILE A 196 -11.49 17.14 -24.03
CA ILE A 196 -10.87 18.29 -23.35
C ILE A 196 -9.34 18.16 -23.47
N GLU A 197 -8.68 19.15 -24.06
CA GLU A 197 -7.22 19.15 -24.22
C GLU A 197 -6.50 19.58 -22.94
N ASP A 198 -6.71 18.83 -21.84
CA ASP A 198 -6.02 19.02 -20.57
C ASP A 198 -5.41 17.70 -20.09
N SER A 199 -4.10 17.70 -19.82
CA SER A 199 -3.37 16.47 -19.47
C SER A 199 -3.85 15.82 -18.18
N LEU A 200 -4.31 16.60 -17.19
CA LEU A 200 -4.79 16.08 -15.92
C LEU A 200 -6.22 15.54 -16.04
N VAL A 201 -7.08 16.18 -16.86
CA VAL A 201 -8.40 15.62 -17.19
C VAL A 201 -8.23 14.27 -17.85
N LEU A 202 -7.38 14.18 -18.89
CA LEU A 202 -7.14 12.94 -19.64
C LEU A 202 -6.54 11.85 -18.73
N ARG A 203 -5.61 12.21 -17.86
CA ARG A 203 -5.03 11.30 -16.87
C ARG A 203 -6.10 10.72 -15.95
N ASN A 204 -6.96 11.57 -15.41
CA ASN A 204 -8.01 11.13 -14.47
C ASN A 204 -9.09 10.30 -15.19
N ILE A 205 -9.37 10.56 -16.47
CA ILE A 205 -10.23 9.72 -17.30
C ILE A 205 -9.63 8.33 -17.49
N ALA A 206 -8.33 8.22 -17.80
CA ALA A 206 -7.65 6.95 -17.94
C ALA A 206 -7.71 6.13 -16.63
N PHE A 207 -7.50 6.79 -15.47
CA PHE A 207 -7.70 6.19 -14.16
C PHE A 207 -9.13 5.67 -13.97
N ALA A 208 -10.14 6.48 -14.28
CA ALA A 208 -11.54 6.14 -14.12
C ALA A 208 -11.94 4.95 -15.03
N PHE A 209 -11.49 4.90 -16.28
CA PHE A 209 -11.71 3.76 -17.17
C PHE A 209 -11.06 2.48 -16.61
N TRP A 210 -9.80 2.56 -16.17
CA TRP A 210 -9.15 1.41 -15.55
C TRP A 210 -9.93 0.88 -14.34
N ARG A 211 -10.39 1.78 -13.44
CA ARG A 211 -11.12 1.40 -12.22
C ARG A 211 -12.54 0.91 -12.49
N THR A 212 -13.17 1.39 -13.54
CA THR A 212 -14.45 0.86 -14.02
C THR A 212 -14.33 -0.65 -14.30
N GLY A 213 -13.31 -1.09 -15.01
CA GLY A 213 -12.90 -2.49 -15.15
C GLY A 213 -13.99 -3.44 -15.66
N ASP A 214 -15.11 -2.94 -16.14
CA ASP A 214 -16.25 -3.69 -16.65
C ASP A 214 -16.21 -3.67 -18.18
N LYS A 215 -16.01 -4.84 -18.78
CA LYS A 215 -15.86 -4.98 -20.21
C LYS A 215 -17.04 -4.38 -21.00
N THR A 216 -18.28 -4.69 -20.58
CA THR A 216 -19.49 -4.26 -21.28
C THR A 216 -19.60 -2.73 -21.31
N LEU A 217 -19.33 -2.08 -20.19
CA LEU A 217 -19.32 -0.62 -20.09
C LEU A 217 -18.18 -0.01 -20.92
N LEU A 218 -16.97 -0.59 -20.84
CA LEU A 218 -15.78 -0.06 -21.50
C LEU A 218 -15.79 -0.27 -23.01
N ASP A 219 -16.50 -1.26 -23.54
CA ASP A 219 -16.62 -1.49 -25.00
C ASP A 219 -17.14 -0.25 -25.74
N THR A 220 -17.95 0.60 -25.06
CA THR A 220 -18.46 1.86 -25.64
C THR A 220 -17.41 2.97 -25.68
N ALA A 221 -16.32 2.87 -24.90
CA ALA A 221 -15.24 3.86 -24.76
C ALA A 221 -13.90 3.37 -25.37
N LYS A 222 -13.93 2.33 -26.20
CA LYS A 222 -12.74 1.69 -26.76
C LYS A 222 -11.83 2.66 -27.52
N GLN A 223 -12.43 3.57 -28.30
CA GLN A 223 -11.67 4.55 -29.08
C GLN A 223 -10.97 5.59 -28.19
N GLU A 224 -11.66 6.06 -27.16
CA GLU A 224 -11.10 7.01 -26.19
C GLU A 224 -9.95 6.36 -25.41
N ILE A 225 -10.10 5.10 -24.98
CA ILE A 225 -9.04 4.34 -24.29
C ILE A 225 -7.82 4.18 -25.19
N TYR A 226 -8.01 3.89 -26.50
CA TYR A 226 -6.94 3.85 -27.48
C TYR A 226 -6.20 5.19 -27.58
N THR A 227 -6.94 6.29 -27.74
CA THR A 227 -6.36 7.65 -27.82
C THR A 227 -5.57 8.01 -26.55
N LEU A 228 -6.05 7.60 -25.38
CA LEU A 228 -5.34 7.83 -24.11
C LEU A 228 -4.02 7.03 -24.02
N ALA A 229 -3.92 5.88 -24.67
CA ALA A 229 -2.67 5.11 -24.74
C ALA A 229 -1.60 5.75 -25.62
N GLU A 230 -1.99 6.69 -26.51
CA GLU A 230 -1.06 7.50 -27.30
C GLU A 230 -0.64 8.82 -26.62
N SER A 231 -1.08 9.03 -25.37
CA SER A 231 -0.78 10.26 -24.62
C SER A 231 0.73 10.45 -24.44
N LYS A 232 1.17 11.71 -24.43
CA LYS A 232 2.55 12.08 -24.06
C LYS A 232 2.83 11.88 -22.56
N ASP A 233 1.80 11.89 -21.74
CA ASP A 233 1.90 11.66 -20.31
C ASP A 233 1.97 10.15 -20.00
N ALA A 234 3.09 9.70 -19.42
CA ALA A 234 3.31 8.29 -19.09
C ALA A 234 2.24 7.73 -18.14
N GLN A 235 1.79 8.54 -17.16
CA GLN A 235 0.77 8.11 -16.20
C GLN A 235 -0.56 7.83 -16.91
N THR A 236 -0.94 8.65 -17.90
CA THR A 236 -2.13 8.43 -18.73
C THR A 236 -2.00 7.13 -19.51
N ARG A 237 -0.84 6.90 -20.18
CA ARG A 237 -0.59 5.64 -20.91
C ARG A 237 -0.69 4.41 -20.02
N MET A 238 -0.08 4.46 -18.83
CA MET A 238 -0.13 3.36 -17.85
C MET A 238 -1.56 2.90 -17.57
N TRP A 239 -2.42 3.86 -17.24
CA TRP A 239 -3.81 3.55 -16.88
C TRP A 239 -4.65 3.16 -18.10
N ALA A 240 -4.35 3.74 -19.27
CA ALA A 240 -4.99 3.35 -20.52
C ALA A 240 -4.67 1.89 -20.91
N PHE A 241 -3.41 1.44 -20.82
CA PHE A 241 -3.05 0.05 -21.06
C PHE A 241 -3.70 -0.91 -20.05
N ASN A 242 -3.83 -0.53 -18.79
CA ASN A 242 -4.57 -1.32 -17.82
C ASN A 242 -6.07 -1.44 -18.18
N ALA A 243 -6.68 -0.36 -18.69
CA ALA A 243 -8.07 -0.38 -19.17
C ALA A 243 -8.22 -1.26 -20.43
N MET A 244 -7.23 -1.22 -21.35
CA MET A 244 -7.19 -2.09 -22.54
C MET A 244 -7.21 -3.57 -22.17
N GLY A 245 -6.41 -3.96 -21.15
CA GLY A 245 -6.42 -5.33 -20.66
C GLY A 245 -7.82 -5.80 -20.23
N LYS A 246 -8.64 -4.92 -19.63
CA LYS A 246 -10.01 -5.24 -19.22
C LYS A 246 -10.97 -5.46 -20.39
N LEU A 247 -10.69 -4.84 -21.53
CA LEU A 247 -11.49 -5.02 -22.76
C LEU A 247 -11.31 -6.40 -23.41
N GLN A 248 -10.16 -7.05 -23.23
CA GLN A 248 -9.85 -8.35 -23.81
C GLN A 248 -10.05 -8.39 -25.34
N ASP A 249 -9.68 -7.31 -26.01
CA ASP A 249 -9.84 -7.15 -27.46
C ASP A 249 -8.55 -7.47 -28.21
N LYS A 250 -8.63 -8.30 -29.28
CA LYS A 250 -7.43 -8.72 -30.04
C LYS A 250 -6.72 -7.55 -30.75
N GLN A 251 -7.42 -6.54 -31.21
CA GLN A 251 -6.80 -5.39 -31.88
C GLN A 251 -6.04 -4.53 -30.88
N LEU A 252 -6.59 -4.38 -29.66
CA LEU A 252 -5.89 -3.69 -28.57
C LEU A 252 -4.66 -4.47 -28.08
N LEU A 253 -4.73 -5.81 -28.07
CA LEU A 253 -3.55 -6.64 -27.79
C LEU A 253 -2.46 -6.45 -28.84
N MET A 254 -2.79 -6.47 -30.12
CA MET A 254 -1.83 -6.20 -31.21
C MET A 254 -1.17 -4.81 -31.03
N TYR A 255 -1.95 -3.78 -30.78
CA TYR A 255 -1.44 -2.44 -30.52
C TYR A 255 -0.51 -2.38 -29.31
N LEU A 256 -0.87 -3.05 -28.21
CA LEU A 256 -0.03 -3.15 -27.01
C LEU A 256 1.33 -3.77 -27.37
N LEU A 257 1.34 -4.91 -28.10
CA LEU A 257 2.57 -5.60 -28.47
C LEU A 257 3.46 -4.77 -29.41
N GLU A 258 2.85 -4.10 -30.40
CA GLU A 258 3.57 -3.20 -31.31
C GLU A 258 4.19 -1.99 -30.56
N SER A 259 3.48 -1.46 -29.57
CA SER A 259 3.91 -0.29 -28.79
C SER A 259 4.98 -0.61 -27.77
N PHE A 260 5.09 -1.86 -27.29
CA PHE A 260 5.95 -2.24 -26.16
C PHE A 260 7.44 -1.92 -26.39
N ASN A 261 7.97 -2.19 -27.57
CA ASN A 261 9.38 -1.96 -27.89
C ASN A 261 9.73 -0.48 -28.05
N SER A 262 8.75 0.35 -28.42
CA SER A 262 8.92 1.80 -28.59
C SER A 262 8.62 2.60 -27.32
N GLU A 263 8.10 1.97 -26.27
CA GLU A 263 7.86 2.62 -25.00
C GLU A 263 9.17 2.77 -24.22
N ASP A 264 9.46 3.98 -23.72
CA ASP A 264 10.67 4.27 -22.97
C ASP A 264 10.47 4.25 -21.45
N ASP A 265 9.23 4.54 -20.97
CA ASP A 265 8.94 4.57 -19.54
C ASP A 265 8.73 3.16 -18.98
N TRP A 266 9.60 2.74 -18.07
CA TRP A 266 9.56 1.42 -17.45
C TRP A 266 8.23 1.14 -16.73
N ARG A 267 7.60 2.17 -16.17
CA ARG A 267 6.31 2.03 -15.45
C ARG A 267 5.18 1.69 -16.42
N VAL A 268 5.21 2.28 -17.62
CA VAL A 268 4.27 1.92 -18.69
C VAL A 268 4.50 0.48 -19.11
N LYS A 269 5.77 0.06 -19.34
CA LYS A 269 6.11 -1.34 -19.68
C LYS A 269 5.59 -2.33 -18.64
N VAL A 270 5.77 -2.06 -17.35
CA VAL A 270 5.23 -2.90 -16.27
C VAL A 270 3.71 -3.06 -16.37
N ASN A 271 2.98 -1.96 -16.66
CA ASN A 271 1.53 -2.02 -16.81
C ASN A 271 1.09 -2.75 -18.08
N MET A 272 1.83 -2.58 -19.18
CA MET A 272 1.58 -3.33 -20.42
C MET A 272 1.73 -4.84 -20.16
N LEU A 273 2.82 -5.27 -19.52
CA LEU A 273 3.05 -6.69 -19.17
C LEU A 273 1.95 -7.23 -18.25
N ASN A 274 1.59 -6.52 -17.18
CA ASN A 274 0.51 -6.94 -16.28
C ASN A 274 -0.85 -7.03 -16.99
N SER A 275 -1.10 -6.19 -18.00
CA SER A 275 -2.32 -6.20 -18.78
C SER A 275 -2.49 -7.50 -19.57
N LEU A 276 -1.40 -8.15 -19.97
CA LEU A 276 -1.42 -9.43 -20.71
C LEU A 276 -2.17 -10.53 -19.96
N LEU A 277 -2.14 -10.52 -18.63
CA LEU A 277 -2.86 -11.49 -17.79
C LEU A 277 -4.39 -11.42 -17.92
N ASN A 278 -4.93 -10.36 -18.50
CA ASN A 278 -6.38 -10.23 -18.69
C ASN A 278 -6.85 -10.78 -20.06
N PHE A 279 -5.93 -10.95 -21.01
CA PHE A 279 -6.29 -11.49 -22.34
C PHE A 279 -6.40 -13.01 -22.30
N LYS A 280 -7.39 -13.54 -23.01
CA LYS A 280 -7.51 -15.00 -23.21
C LYS A 280 -6.58 -15.41 -24.34
N LEU A 281 -5.57 -16.20 -23.99
CA LEU A 281 -4.59 -16.74 -24.92
C LEU A 281 -4.86 -18.24 -25.16
N ASP A 282 -6.10 -18.56 -25.54
CA ASP A 282 -6.61 -19.94 -25.63
C ASP A 282 -6.06 -20.73 -26.83
N SER A 283 -5.40 -20.06 -27.79
CA SER A 283 -4.82 -20.67 -28.98
C SER A 283 -3.37 -20.22 -29.15
N LEU A 284 -2.50 -21.15 -29.54
CA LEU A 284 -1.13 -20.82 -29.93
C LEU A 284 -1.11 -20.25 -31.35
N ASP A 285 -1.80 -19.15 -31.55
CA ASP A 285 -1.73 -18.37 -32.78
C ASP A 285 -0.47 -17.46 -32.77
N GLU A 286 -0.22 -16.81 -33.92
CA GLU A 286 0.93 -15.93 -34.09
C GLU A 286 0.98 -14.81 -33.00
N LEU A 287 -0.18 -14.32 -32.59
CA LEU A 287 -0.30 -13.28 -31.58
C LEU A 287 0.14 -13.77 -30.19
N THR A 288 -0.26 -14.96 -29.82
CA THR A 288 0.17 -15.61 -28.57
C THR A 288 1.69 -15.82 -28.56
N LEU A 289 2.29 -16.26 -29.69
CA LEU A 289 3.74 -16.40 -29.79
C LEU A 289 4.47 -15.06 -29.63
N GLN A 290 3.91 -13.98 -30.17
CA GLN A 290 4.46 -12.61 -29.97
C GLN A 290 4.42 -12.19 -28.50
N VAL A 291 3.36 -12.53 -27.76
CA VAL A 291 3.29 -12.29 -26.30
C VAL A 291 4.47 -12.95 -25.58
N TYR A 292 4.75 -14.23 -25.86
CA TYR A 292 5.86 -14.95 -25.23
C TYR A 292 7.23 -14.41 -25.66
N THR A 293 7.37 -13.97 -26.91
CA THR A 293 8.61 -13.32 -27.38
C THR A 293 8.88 -12.04 -26.61
N ILE A 294 7.88 -11.16 -26.47
CA ILE A 294 8.00 -9.90 -25.72
C ILE A 294 8.32 -10.17 -24.25
N LEU A 295 7.68 -11.16 -23.63
CA LEU A 295 7.99 -11.54 -22.24
C LEU A 295 9.42 -12.01 -22.10
N GLY A 296 9.91 -12.86 -23.02
CA GLY A 296 11.28 -13.33 -23.03
C GLY A 296 12.32 -12.21 -23.17
N ASP A 297 12.10 -11.28 -24.10
CA ASP A 297 12.97 -10.11 -24.30
C ASP A 297 12.94 -9.16 -23.10
N ALA A 298 11.79 -8.99 -22.47
CA ALA A 298 11.61 -8.11 -21.31
C ALA A 298 12.31 -8.61 -20.04
N ILE A 299 12.62 -9.91 -19.91
CA ILE A 299 13.38 -10.47 -18.77
C ILE A 299 14.76 -9.82 -18.65
N GLY A 300 15.41 -9.52 -19.76
CA GLY A 300 16.72 -8.87 -19.83
C GLY A 300 16.69 -7.35 -19.79
N ASN A 301 15.56 -6.72 -19.46
CA ASN A 301 15.43 -5.27 -19.45
C ASN A 301 16.38 -4.62 -18.42
N GLU A 302 16.92 -3.45 -18.76
CA GLU A 302 17.82 -2.69 -17.89
C GLU A 302 17.15 -2.30 -16.55
N ASN A 303 15.85 -2.05 -16.56
CA ASN A 303 15.09 -1.84 -15.33
C ASN A 303 14.62 -3.18 -14.77
N GLU A 304 15.11 -3.54 -13.59
CA GLU A 304 14.85 -4.82 -12.93
C GLU A 304 13.35 -5.05 -12.67
N ASN A 305 12.54 -3.98 -12.44
CA ASN A 305 11.10 -4.09 -12.27
C ASN A 305 10.39 -4.65 -13.51
N VAL A 306 10.85 -4.29 -14.70
CA VAL A 306 10.31 -4.83 -15.96
C VAL A 306 10.63 -6.31 -16.08
N GLY A 307 11.89 -6.71 -15.82
CA GLY A 307 12.32 -8.11 -15.88
C GLY A 307 11.58 -9.00 -14.89
N LEU A 308 11.43 -8.56 -13.64
CA LEU A 308 10.64 -9.28 -12.62
C LEU A 308 9.17 -9.41 -13.00
N THR A 309 8.57 -8.34 -13.53
CA THR A 309 7.19 -8.37 -14.00
C THR A 309 7.02 -9.35 -15.16
N ALA A 310 7.96 -9.36 -16.12
CA ALA A 310 7.93 -10.27 -17.24
C ALA A 310 8.01 -11.75 -16.79
N LEU A 311 8.90 -12.08 -15.85
CA LEU A 311 9.00 -13.42 -15.26
C LEU A 311 7.70 -13.84 -14.58
N ASN A 312 7.11 -12.99 -13.75
CA ASN A 312 5.86 -13.26 -13.06
C ASN A 312 4.70 -13.49 -14.04
N VAL A 313 4.56 -12.64 -15.04
CA VAL A 313 3.52 -12.77 -16.09
C VAL A 313 3.73 -14.03 -16.90
N LEU A 314 4.97 -14.33 -17.30
CA LEU A 314 5.32 -15.52 -18.04
C LEU A 314 4.96 -16.80 -17.28
N GLY A 315 5.33 -16.88 -16.00
CA GLY A 315 4.99 -18.02 -15.14
C GLY A 315 3.48 -18.29 -15.07
N LYS A 316 2.68 -17.24 -14.88
CA LYS A 316 1.22 -17.34 -14.82
C LYS A 316 0.61 -17.79 -16.16
N LEU A 317 0.99 -17.16 -17.27
CA LEU A 317 0.47 -17.50 -18.59
C LEU A 317 0.86 -18.93 -19.02
N MET A 318 2.09 -19.37 -18.72
CA MET A 318 2.54 -20.74 -19.04
C MET A 318 1.82 -21.78 -18.20
N SER A 319 1.48 -21.49 -16.96
CA SER A 319 0.67 -22.39 -16.12
C SER A 319 -0.70 -22.69 -16.77
N ASP A 320 -1.30 -21.69 -17.42
CA ASP A 320 -2.58 -21.85 -18.12
C ASP A 320 -2.44 -22.69 -19.38
N ILE A 321 -1.34 -22.53 -20.15
CA ILE A 321 -1.09 -23.29 -21.40
C ILE A 321 -0.79 -24.76 -21.14
N ASN A 322 -0.06 -25.12 -20.12
CA ASN A 322 0.26 -26.52 -19.80
C ASN A 322 -1.00 -27.38 -19.54
N ASN A 323 -2.14 -26.74 -19.34
CA ASN A 323 -3.43 -27.42 -19.26
C ASN A 323 -4.03 -27.73 -20.64
N THR A 324 -3.37 -27.31 -21.76
CA THR A 324 -3.82 -27.54 -23.14
C THR A 324 -2.90 -28.56 -23.83
N SER A 325 -3.41 -29.73 -24.23
CA SER A 325 -2.63 -30.78 -24.94
C SER A 325 -2.40 -30.36 -26.39
N ASN A 326 -1.25 -29.78 -26.72
CA ASN A 326 -0.88 -29.39 -28.09
C ASN A 326 0.65 -29.46 -28.27
N SER A 327 1.12 -30.14 -29.34
CA SER A 327 2.54 -30.33 -29.65
C SER A 327 3.35 -29.02 -29.79
N MET A 328 2.70 -27.92 -30.15
CA MET A 328 3.34 -26.60 -30.26
C MET A 328 3.52 -25.96 -28.86
N ALA A 329 2.57 -26.19 -27.95
CA ALA A 329 2.67 -25.82 -26.53
C ALA A 329 3.84 -26.56 -25.89
N ASP A 330 3.99 -27.85 -26.13
CA ASP A 330 5.08 -28.67 -25.61
C ASP A 330 6.45 -28.17 -26.10
N SER A 331 6.58 -27.83 -27.39
CA SER A 331 7.84 -27.28 -27.95
C SER A 331 8.21 -25.91 -27.38
N LEU A 332 7.23 -25.00 -27.17
CA LEU A 332 7.43 -23.69 -26.55
C LEU A 332 7.83 -23.85 -25.09
N SER A 333 7.12 -24.70 -24.36
CA SER A 333 7.38 -25.03 -22.97
C SER A 333 8.81 -25.57 -22.78
N ASP A 334 9.23 -26.53 -23.61
CA ASP A 334 10.60 -27.08 -23.58
C ASP A 334 11.67 -26.04 -23.88
N GLY A 335 11.42 -25.12 -24.81
CA GLY A 335 12.30 -24.00 -25.14
C GLY A 335 12.51 -23.07 -23.94
N ILE A 336 11.44 -22.64 -23.30
CA ILE A 336 11.46 -21.76 -22.13
C ILE A 336 12.13 -22.46 -20.93
N LYS A 337 11.84 -23.75 -20.71
CA LYS A 337 12.46 -24.56 -19.66
C LYS A 337 13.99 -24.57 -19.77
N LYS A 338 14.51 -24.79 -20.98
CA LYS A 338 15.96 -24.77 -21.24
C LYS A 338 16.58 -23.41 -20.94
N GLN A 339 15.89 -22.32 -21.30
CA GLN A 339 16.34 -20.96 -21.00
C GLN A 339 16.33 -20.68 -19.48
N PHE A 340 15.32 -21.12 -18.77
CA PHE A 340 15.23 -20.98 -17.31
C PHE A 340 16.36 -21.73 -16.60
N ILE A 341 16.61 -22.99 -16.97
CA ILE A 341 17.71 -23.80 -16.42
C ILE A 341 19.04 -23.12 -16.72
N TYR A 342 19.25 -22.65 -17.95
CA TYR A 342 20.48 -21.94 -18.31
C TYR A 342 20.67 -20.66 -17.47
N ALA A 343 19.61 -19.88 -17.25
CA ALA A 343 19.66 -18.66 -16.45
C ALA A 343 19.97 -18.92 -14.96
N LEU A 344 19.51 -20.06 -14.42
CA LEU A 344 19.79 -20.46 -13.03
C LEU A 344 21.22 -21.01 -12.88
N ASP A 345 21.67 -21.85 -13.80
CA ASP A 345 22.96 -22.55 -13.73
C ASP A 345 24.12 -21.68 -14.21
N SER A 346 23.88 -20.70 -15.09
CA SER A 346 24.92 -19.78 -15.56
C SER A 346 25.20 -18.69 -14.50
N VAL A 347 26.45 -18.26 -14.45
CA VAL A 347 26.86 -17.02 -13.74
C VAL A 347 26.30 -15.84 -14.56
N SER A 348 24.97 -15.81 -14.71
CA SER A 348 24.26 -14.78 -15.45
C SER A 348 24.19 -13.51 -14.61
N ASN A 349 24.23 -12.35 -15.26
CA ASN A 349 24.10 -11.03 -14.62
C ASN A 349 22.71 -10.74 -14.04
N ILE A 350 21.87 -11.77 -13.80
CA ILE A 350 20.56 -11.61 -13.19
C ILE A 350 20.66 -11.64 -11.67
N SER A 351 19.89 -10.78 -11.02
CA SER A 351 19.88 -10.63 -9.56
C SER A 351 19.32 -11.88 -8.87
N TRP A 352 19.56 -12.02 -7.55
CA TRP A 352 18.94 -13.05 -6.74
C TRP A 352 17.40 -12.96 -6.78
N ARG A 353 16.83 -11.76 -6.91
CA ARG A 353 15.39 -11.51 -7.02
C ARG A 353 14.82 -12.11 -8.31
N GLN A 354 15.50 -11.85 -9.43
CA GLN A 354 15.12 -12.45 -10.71
C GLN A 354 15.28 -13.98 -10.70
N LYS A 355 16.32 -14.51 -10.05
CA LYS A 355 16.49 -15.96 -9.87
C LYS A 355 15.37 -16.55 -9.01
N SER A 356 14.97 -15.88 -7.93
CA SER A 356 13.86 -16.30 -7.09
C SER A 356 12.53 -16.32 -7.84
N GLU A 357 12.21 -15.27 -8.62
CA GLU A 357 11.00 -15.22 -9.43
C GLU A 357 11.02 -16.25 -10.58
N LEU A 358 12.20 -16.50 -11.14
CA LEU A 358 12.38 -17.54 -12.17
C LEU A 358 12.13 -18.93 -11.60
N VAL A 359 12.62 -19.23 -10.39
CA VAL A 359 12.33 -20.49 -9.69
C VAL A 359 10.86 -20.61 -9.38
N ASN A 360 10.21 -19.56 -8.92
CA ASN A 360 8.78 -19.50 -8.69
C ASN A 360 8.00 -19.81 -9.97
N SER A 361 8.34 -19.16 -11.07
CA SER A 361 7.73 -19.43 -12.40
C SER A 361 7.94 -20.87 -12.87
N MET A 362 9.15 -21.42 -12.68
CA MET A 362 9.45 -22.81 -13.02
C MET A 362 8.61 -23.80 -12.22
N SER A 363 8.45 -23.57 -10.93
CA SER A 363 7.67 -24.46 -10.06
C SER A 363 6.19 -24.46 -10.40
N LEU A 364 5.63 -23.31 -10.79
CA LEU A 364 4.26 -23.19 -11.27
C LEU A 364 4.02 -23.96 -12.59
N VAL A 365 4.99 -23.88 -13.50
CA VAL A 365 4.85 -24.41 -14.88
C VAL A 365 5.23 -25.90 -14.95
N TYR A 366 6.39 -26.27 -14.42
CA TYR A 366 6.98 -27.61 -14.61
C TYR A 366 6.83 -28.52 -13.39
N ARG A 367 6.34 -27.97 -12.27
CA ARG A 367 6.04 -28.74 -11.04
C ARG A 367 7.17 -29.73 -10.70
N ASP A 368 6.85 -31.05 -10.64
CA ASP A 368 7.80 -32.09 -10.23
C ASP A 368 9.07 -32.14 -11.10
N GLU A 369 9.00 -31.76 -12.37
CA GLU A 369 10.18 -31.71 -13.26
C GLU A 369 11.15 -30.56 -12.88
N ALA A 370 10.69 -29.51 -12.20
CA ALA A 370 11.55 -28.45 -11.68
C ALA A 370 12.30 -28.86 -10.41
N LYS A 371 11.87 -29.91 -9.70
CA LYS A 371 12.35 -30.31 -8.38
C LYS A 371 13.87 -30.43 -8.31
N ASP A 372 14.47 -31.18 -9.21
CA ASP A 372 15.93 -31.44 -9.19
C ASP A 372 16.72 -30.17 -9.53
N VAL A 373 16.20 -29.30 -10.40
CA VAL A 373 16.82 -28.04 -10.76
C VAL A 373 16.82 -27.10 -9.55
N MET A 374 15.69 -27.02 -8.85
CA MET A 374 15.53 -26.19 -7.65
C MET A 374 16.45 -26.67 -6.52
N LYS A 375 16.55 -27.99 -6.28
CA LYS A 375 17.48 -28.56 -5.28
C LYS A 375 18.94 -28.24 -5.63
N ARG A 376 19.35 -28.32 -6.89
CA ARG A 376 20.70 -27.92 -7.31
C ARG A 376 20.94 -26.43 -7.09
N ALA A 377 19.98 -25.57 -7.48
CA ALA A 377 20.08 -24.12 -7.27
C ALA A 377 20.23 -23.77 -5.80
N PHE A 378 19.45 -24.42 -4.92
CA PHE A 378 19.58 -24.25 -3.46
C PHE A 378 20.97 -24.62 -2.94
N LYS A 379 21.54 -25.75 -3.40
CA LYS A 379 22.88 -26.21 -2.97
C LYS A 379 24.02 -25.34 -3.47
N ASN A 380 23.82 -24.69 -4.62
CA ASN A 380 24.86 -23.92 -5.31
C ASN A 380 24.88 -22.43 -4.97
N THR A 381 24.01 -21.97 -4.06
CA THR A 381 23.98 -20.58 -3.61
C THR A 381 24.24 -20.46 -2.12
N ASP A 382 24.96 -19.40 -1.71
CA ASP A 382 25.12 -19.01 -0.32
C ASP A 382 24.21 -17.81 0.04
N ASP A 383 23.41 -17.34 -0.92
CA ASP A 383 22.47 -16.24 -0.74
C ASP A 383 21.16 -16.76 -0.09
N TYR A 384 20.90 -16.36 1.14
CA TYR A 384 19.76 -16.82 1.93
C TYR A 384 18.43 -16.20 1.48
N ASP A 385 18.43 -15.06 0.79
CA ASP A 385 17.23 -14.52 0.17
C ASP A 385 16.80 -15.39 -1.02
N LEU A 386 17.77 -15.84 -1.84
CA LEU A 386 17.51 -16.80 -2.91
C LEU A 386 17.10 -18.17 -2.37
N LYS A 387 17.78 -18.69 -1.34
CA LYS A 387 17.38 -19.95 -0.68
C LYS A 387 15.95 -19.90 -0.17
N SER A 388 15.56 -18.82 0.48
CA SER A 388 14.19 -18.59 0.96
C SER A 388 13.17 -18.62 -0.18
N GLY A 389 13.45 -17.92 -1.28
CA GLY A 389 12.60 -17.92 -2.47
C GLY A 389 12.47 -19.31 -3.12
N ILE A 390 13.58 -20.08 -3.17
CA ILE A 390 13.56 -21.46 -3.67
C ILE A 390 12.70 -22.35 -2.77
N VAL A 391 12.85 -22.27 -1.45
CA VAL A 391 12.07 -23.04 -0.49
C VAL A 391 10.58 -22.72 -0.62
N LYS A 392 10.21 -21.44 -0.66
CA LYS A 392 8.82 -21.00 -0.85
C LYS A 392 8.22 -21.58 -2.13
N ALA A 393 8.96 -21.59 -3.22
CA ALA A 393 8.48 -22.06 -4.52
C ALA A 393 8.11 -23.56 -4.55
N PHE A 394 8.63 -24.39 -3.62
CA PHE A 394 8.16 -25.77 -3.46
C PHE A 394 6.69 -25.87 -3.04
N GLY A 395 6.08 -24.81 -2.49
CA GLY A 395 4.65 -24.75 -2.20
C GLY A 395 3.75 -24.85 -3.42
N ASN A 396 4.27 -24.54 -4.61
CA ASN A 396 3.51 -24.66 -5.86
C ASN A 396 3.31 -26.11 -6.34
N PHE A 397 3.99 -27.10 -5.73
CA PHE A 397 3.86 -28.50 -6.15
C PHE A 397 2.53 -29.09 -5.70
N ASN A 398 2.05 -30.10 -6.46
CA ASN A 398 0.85 -30.84 -6.10
C ASN A 398 1.13 -31.95 -5.06
N ASP A 399 2.40 -32.31 -4.87
CA ASP A 399 2.82 -33.28 -3.87
C ASP A 399 2.90 -32.60 -2.49
N GLY A 400 1.85 -32.74 -1.70
CA GLY A 400 1.82 -32.21 -0.34
C GLY A 400 2.91 -32.74 0.58
N MET A 401 3.53 -33.87 0.23
CA MET A 401 4.59 -34.52 1.03
C MET A 401 5.98 -33.92 0.77
N VAL A 402 6.13 -33.06 -0.24
CA VAL A 402 7.41 -32.41 -0.58
C VAL A 402 8.04 -31.67 0.61
N TYR A 403 7.23 -31.22 1.58
CA TYR A 403 7.74 -30.52 2.77
C TYR A 403 8.76 -31.35 3.56
N LYS A 404 8.65 -32.69 3.56
CA LYS A 404 9.61 -33.56 4.25
C LYS A 404 11.00 -33.50 3.61
N GLU A 405 11.06 -33.51 2.29
CA GLU A 405 12.32 -33.39 1.55
C GLU A 405 12.95 -31.99 1.74
N VAL A 406 12.11 -30.94 1.73
CA VAL A 406 12.58 -29.57 1.96
C VAL A 406 13.08 -29.40 3.39
N ARG A 407 12.42 -29.99 4.39
CA ARG A 407 12.86 -29.98 5.79
C ARG A 407 14.23 -30.63 5.96
N GLU A 408 14.49 -31.76 5.28
CA GLU A 408 15.81 -32.40 5.27
C GLU A 408 16.87 -31.47 4.64
N MET A 409 16.56 -30.85 3.50
CA MET A 409 17.41 -29.90 2.79
C MET A 409 17.80 -28.71 3.68
N ILE A 410 16.82 -28.14 4.39
CA ILE A 410 17.04 -27.04 5.35
C ILE A 410 17.91 -27.52 6.51
N SER A 411 17.64 -28.70 7.07
CA SER A 411 18.41 -29.25 8.21
C SER A 411 19.88 -29.44 7.85
N GLU A 412 20.19 -29.95 6.65
CA GLU A 412 21.57 -30.06 6.17
C GLU A 412 22.27 -28.69 6.03
N ASP A 413 21.54 -27.67 5.56
CA ASP A 413 22.08 -26.32 5.37
C ASP A 413 22.31 -25.61 6.72
N VAL A 414 21.39 -25.76 7.67
CA VAL A 414 21.52 -25.26 9.05
C VAL A 414 22.72 -25.88 9.77
N MET A 415 22.96 -27.20 9.61
CA MET A 415 24.15 -27.84 10.17
C MET A 415 25.44 -27.20 9.62
N LYS A 416 25.53 -26.98 8.31
CA LYS A 416 26.70 -26.33 7.69
C LYS A 416 26.87 -24.89 8.17
N TYR A 417 25.74 -24.15 8.30
CA TYR A 417 25.77 -22.79 8.83
C TYR A 417 26.33 -22.74 10.25
N ASN A 418 25.88 -23.63 11.13
CA ASN A 418 26.31 -23.70 12.52
C ASN A 418 27.77 -24.15 12.65
N GLU A 419 28.24 -25.07 11.81
CA GLU A 419 29.65 -25.45 11.74
C GLU A 419 30.56 -24.26 11.35
N ALA A 420 30.09 -23.44 10.41
CA ALA A 420 30.81 -22.24 9.98
C ALA A 420 30.71 -21.07 11.01
N ASN A 421 29.68 -21.06 11.87
CA ASN A 421 29.36 -20.01 12.83
C ASN A 421 29.20 -20.56 14.26
N PRO A 422 30.23 -21.12 14.89
CA PRO A 422 30.11 -21.89 16.16
C PRO A 422 29.68 -21.06 17.38
N ASN A 423 29.63 -19.73 17.25
CA ASN A 423 29.20 -18.82 18.33
C ASN A 423 27.71 -18.42 18.25
N THR A 424 26.97 -18.92 17.26
CA THR A 424 25.53 -18.72 17.17
C THR A 424 24.85 -19.68 18.15
N THR A 425 24.25 -19.14 19.21
CA THR A 425 23.51 -19.92 20.22
C THR A 425 22.25 -20.54 19.63
N GLY A 426 21.97 -21.77 20.06
CA GLY A 426 20.96 -22.68 19.54
C GLY A 426 19.49 -22.28 19.64
N ASP A 427 19.13 -21.03 19.43
CA ASP A 427 17.75 -20.64 19.14
C ASP A 427 17.40 -21.09 17.73
N LEU A 428 16.18 -21.56 17.53
CA LEU A 428 15.64 -22.03 16.24
C LEU A 428 15.91 -21.05 15.09
N ILE A 429 16.09 -19.77 15.43
CA ILE A 429 16.33 -18.64 14.52
C ILE A 429 17.53 -17.81 15.00
N GLY A 430 18.66 -18.48 15.22
CA GLY A 430 19.88 -17.85 15.78
C GLY A 430 20.58 -16.81 14.89
N SER A 431 20.10 -16.58 13.66
CA SER A 431 20.66 -15.56 12.76
C SER A 431 19.59 -15.00 11.81
N LYS A 432 19.84 -13.78 11.28
CA LYS A 432 18.98 -13.17 10.26
C LYS A 432 18.87 -14.05 9.01
N ASP A 433 19.92 -14.75 8.63
CA ASP A 433 19.95 -15.59 7.43
C ASP A 433 19.09 -16.85 7.62
N LEU A 434 19.21 -17.53 8.76
CA LEU A 434 18.37 -18.68 9.07
C LEU A 434 16.89 -18.27 9.20
N ALA A 435 16.61 -17.09 9.77
CA ALA A 435 15.25 -16.56 9.82
C ALA A 435 14.63 -16.44 8.41
N LYS A 436 15.37 -15.93 7.42
CA LYS A 436 14.90 -15.88 6.02
C LYS A 436 14.52 -17.26 5.49
N LEU A 437 15.37 -18.25 5.74
CA LEU A 437 15.14 -19.62 5.29
C LEU A 437 13.87 -20.22 5.90
N TYR A 438 13.66 -20.04 7.21
CA TYR A 438 12.46 -20.52 7.89
C TYR A 438 11.20 -19.74 7.50
N ARG A 439 11.30 -18.44 7.17
CA ARG A 439 10.18 -17.68 6.57
C ARG A 439 9.71 -18.32 5.28
N GLY A 440 10.63 -18.61 4.35
CA GLY A 440 10.29 -19.33 3.12
C GLY A 440 9.67 -20.71 3.39
N PHE A 441 10.11 -21.40 4.45
CA PHE A 441 9.59 -22.71 4.82
C PHE A 441 8.15 -22.65 5.35
N VAL A 442 7.82 -21.75 6.24
CA VAL A 442 6.45 -21.62 6.75
C VAL A 442 5.49 -21.13 5.66
N GLU A 443 5.93 -20.21 4.77
CA GLU A 443 5.15 -19.80 3.61
C GLU A 443 4.90 -20.96 2.64
N MET A 444 5.88 -21.84 2.41
CA MET A 444 5.70 -23.07 1.63
C MET A 444 4.64 -23.97 2.26
N LEU A 445 4.68 -24.16 3.58
CA LEU A 445 3.74 -25.03 4.28
C LEU A 445 2.29 -24.56 4.14
N THR A 446 2.02 -23.24 4.12
CA THR A 446 0.65 -22.71 3.92
C THR A 446 0.09 -23.00 2.54
N GLU A 447 0.95 -23.22 1.54
CA GLU A 447 0.53 -23.60 0.18
C GLU A 447 0.34 -25.12 0.02
N LEU A 448 0.74 -25.89 1.01
CA LEU A 448 0.70 -27.35 0.98
C LEU A 448 -0.32 -27.98 1.94
N ASP A 449 -0.81 -27.24 2.94
CA ASP A 449 -1.57 -27.79 4.07
C ASP A 449 -2.92 -28.40 3.66
N ASP A 450 -3.55 -27.94 2.57
CA ASP A 450 -4.75 -28.50 1.99
C ASP A 450 -4.48 -29.71 1.04
N LYS A 451 -3.21 -29.95 0.67
CA LYS A 451 -2.77 -30.99 -0.27
C LYS A 451 -2.32 -32.28 0.43
N VAL A 452 -2.30 -32.30 1.75
CA VAL A 452 -1.85 -33.47 2.55
C VAL A 452 -3.01 -34.21 3.19
N GLY A 453 -2.80 -35.49 3.51
CA GLY A 453 -3.78 -36.29 4.26
C GLY A 453 -3.91 -35.88 5.71
N GLU A 454 -4.96 -36.33 6.40
CA GLU A 454 -5.32 -35.89 7.76
C GLU A 454 -4.19 -36.12 8.80
N GLU A 455 -3.40 -37.18 8.69
CA GLU A 455 -2.27 -37.45 9.58
C GLU A 455 -1.14 -36.42 9.40
N ASP A 456 -0.81 -36.08 8.17
CA ASP A 456 0.21 -35.06 7.84
C ASP A 456 -0.28 -33.65 8.13
N GLN A 457 -1.59 -33.37 8.00
CA GLN A 457 -2.18 -32.10 8.47
C GLN A 457 -1.93 -31.86 9.96
N ASN A 458 -2.09 -32.92 10.78
CA ASN A 458 -1.75 -32.79 12.21
C ASN A 458 -0.26 -32.54 12.43
N THR A 459 0.61 -33.14 11.62
CA THR A 459 2.06 -32.87 11.68
C THR A 459 2.36 -31.42 11.27
N MET A 460 1.74 -30.89 10.20
CA MET A 460 1.88 -29.50 9.80
C MET A 460 1.39 -28.53 10.87
N ARG A 461 0.23 -28.82 11.48
CA ARG A 461 -0.28 -28.05 12.62
C ARG A 461 0.76 -27.97 13.75
N LEU A 462 1.40 -29.07 14.12
CA LEU A 462 2.42 -29.08 15.15
C LEU A 462 3.64 -28.25 14.77
N ILE A 463 4.04 -28.29 13.49
CA ILE A 463 5.13 -27.43 12.97
C ILE A 463 4.72 -25.96 13.04
N PHE A 464 3.52 -25.57 12.58
CA PHE A 464 3.05 -24.20 12.73
C PHE A 464 2.99 -23.76 14.19
N THR A 465 2.57 -24.64 15.10
CA THR A 465 2.53 -24.32 16.54
C THR A 465 3.94 -24.08 17.09
N GLU A 466 4.94 -24.88 16.70
CA GLU A 466 6.34 -24.69 17.06
C GLU A 466 6.89 -23.36 16.53
N PHE A 467 6.66 -23.06 15.25
CA PHE A 467 7.13 -21.84 14.62
C PHE A 467 6.41 -20.58 15.11
N ALA A 468 5.16 -20.67 15.55
CA ALA A 468 4.47 -19.55 16.17
C ALA A 468 5.25 -19.01 17.39
N GLY A 469 5.90 -19.88 18.18
CA GLY A 469 6.75 -19.50 19.32
C GLY A 469 8.13 -18.94 18.98
N SER A 470 8.46 -18.77 17.69
CA SER A 470 9.81 -18.39 17.22
C SER A 470 10.28 -16.98 17.56
N LYS A 471 9.37 -16.08 17.95
CA LYS A 471 9.59 -14.62 18.13
C LYS A 471 10.02 -13.86 16.87
N ASP A 472 10.11 -14.51 15.71
CA ASP A 472 10.20 -13.82 14.43
C ASP A 472 8.80 -13.42 13.98
N PRO A 473 8.50 -12.11 13.79
CA PRO A 473 7.12 -11.66 13.54
C PRO A 473 6.50 -12.27 12.28
N VAL A 474 7.30 -12.47 11.21
CA VAL A 474 6.81 -13.08 9.95
C VAL A 474 6.46 -14.54 10.14
N ILE A 475 7.37 -15.31 10.74
CA ILE A 475 7.16 -16.74 11.00
C ILE A 475 5.97 -16.94 11.93
N THR A 476 5.87 -16.12 12.98
CA THR A 476 4.77 -16.12 13.93
C THR A 476 3.43 -15.80 13.25
N ASP A 477 3.36 -14.73 12.45
CA ASP A 477 2.11 -14.31 11.81
C ASP A 477 1.62 -15.33 10.77
N VAL A 478 2.51 -15.81 9.91
CA VAL A 478 2.19 -16.84 8.92
C VAL A 478 1.69 -18.11 9.60
N SER A 479 2.38 -18.55 10.66
CA SER A 479 2.03 -19.76 11.40
C SER A 479 0.69 -19.63 12.12
N LEU A 480 0.45 -18.52 12.83
CA LEU A 480 -0.83 -18.27 13.51
C LEU A 480 -1.98 -18.06 12.53
N THR A 481 -1.72 -17.45 11.38
CA THR A 481 -2.72 -17.30 10.32
C THR A 481 -3.13 -18.66 9.75
N ALA A 482 -2.19 -19.57 9.49
CA ALA A 482 -2.49 -20.93 9.11
C ALA A 482 -3.34 -21.65 10.19
N LEU A 483 -2.95 -21.54 11.45
CA LEU A 483 -3.66 -22.19 12.58
C LEU A 483 -5.09 -21.64 12.79
N LYS A 484 -5.42 -20.43 12.30
CA LYS A 484 -6.79 -19.87 12.32
C LYS A 484 -7.70 -20.53 11.28
N ASP A 485 -7.18 -21.27 10.29
CA ASP A 485 -7.97 -21.92 9.25
C ASP A 485 -8.92 -22.98 9.83
N THR A 486 -10.07 -23.16 9.18
CA THR A 486 -11.08 -24.16 9.53
C THR A 486 -10.53 -25.59 9.52
N LEU A 487 -9.48 -25.85 8.74
CA LEU A 487 -8.76 -27.12 8.67
C LEU A 487 -8.27 -27.59 10.04
N TYR A 488 -7.82 -26.64 10.87
CA TYR A 488 -7.26 -26.91 12.21
C TYR A 488 -8.25 -26.65 13.35
N TYR A 489 -9.49 -26.29 13.06
CA TYR A 489 -10.48 -25.90 14.08
C TYR A 489 -10.71 -26.98 15.15
N LYS A 490 -10.66 -28.26 14.80
CA LYS A 490 -10.80 -29.37 15.77
C LYS A 490 -9.74 -29.40 16.87
N TYR A 491 -8.60 -28.74 16.65
CA TYR A 491 -7.49 -28.64 17.59
C TYR A 491 -7.42 -27.31 18.33
N ARG A 492 -8.43 -26.45 18.19
CA ARG A 492 -8.40 -25.08 18.71
C ARG A 492 -8.04 -24.98 20.18
N GLU A 493 -8.61 -25.83 21.05
CA GLU A 493 -8.35 -25.83 22.50
C GLU A 493 -6.88 -26.11 22.84
N GLU A 494 -6.29 -27.11 22.18
CA GLU A 494 -4.89 -27.48 22.36
C GLU A 494 -3.98 -26.35 21.84
N THR A 495 -4.24 -25.84 20.65
CA THR A 495 -3.49 -24.74 20.04
C THR A 495 -3.54 -23.48 20.91
N SER A 496 -4.73 -23.09 21.40
CA SER A 496 -4.89 -21.95 22.31
C SER A 496 -4.08 -22.11 23.60
N SER A 497 -4.00 -23.33 24.13
CA SER A 497 -3.24 -23.60 25.36
C SER A 497 -1.73 -23.47 25.16
N ILE A 498 -1.20 -23.93 24.01
CA ILE A 498 0.22 -23.79 23.66
C ILE A 498 0.54 -22.32 23.39
N MET A 499 -0.30 -21.63 22.64
CA MET A 499 -0.15 -20.20 22.40
C MET A 499 -0.05 -19.37 23.68
N LEU A 500 -0.86 -19.69 24.69
CA LEU A 500 -0.80 -19.00 25.98
C LEU A 500 0.51 -19.24 26.71
N PHE A 501 1.06 -20.44 26.60
CA PHE A 501 2.37 -20.75 27.17
C PHE A 501 3.46 -19.91 26.52
N ASP A 502 3.47 -19.82 25.18
CA ASP A 502 4.44 -19.01 24.43
C ASP A 502 4.27 -17.53 24.73
N TYR A 503 3.03 -17.03 24.73
CA TYR A 503 2.69 -15.64 25.07
C TYR A 503 3.21 -15.21 26.44
N GLY A 504 3.13 -16.12 27.42
CA GLY A 504 3.65 -15.89 28.77
C GLY A 504 5.18 -15.73 28.86
N ASN A 505 5.91 -16.08 27.80
CA ASN A 505 7.37 -15.95 27.69
C ASN A 505 7.82 -14.66 26.97
N PHE A 506 6.89 -13.78 26.57
CA PHE A 506 7.24 -12.53 25.90
C PHE A 506 7.61 -11.43 26.90
N GLU A 507 8.62 -10.65 26.52
CA GLU A 507 9.17 -9.54 27.30
C GLU A 507 8.77 -8.20 26.71
N PHE A 508 8.05 -7.37 27.50
CA PHE A 508 7.68 -6.03 27.08
C PHE A 508 8.77 -4.99 27.49
N PRO A 509 9.06 -3.99 26.65
CA PRO A 509 8.45 -3.67 25.34
C PRO A 509 9.07 -4.42 24.15
N LYS A 510 10.09 -5.26 24.35
CA LYS A 510 10.89 -5.89 23.30
C LYS A 510 10.05 -6.72 22.32
N ASP A 511 9.14 -7.54 22.85
CA ASP A 511 8.32 -8.48 22.08
C ASP A 511 6.90 -7.92 21.79
N THR A 512 6.71 -6.59 21.75
CA THR A 512 5.40 -5.97 21.56
C THR A 512 4.78 -6.38 20.22
N ASP A 513 5.55 -6.35 19.12
CA ASP A 513 5.04 -6.64 17.78
C ASP A 513 4.52 -8.09 17.68
N VAL A 514 5.30 -9.05 18.18
CA VAL A 514 4.89 -10.47 18.23
C VAL A 514 3.68 -10.66 19.14
N SER A 515 3.63 -9.95 20.26
CA SER A 515 2.49 -10.02 21.20
C SER A 515 1.18 -9.54 20.56
N LEU A 516 1.24 -8.50 19.73
CA LEU A 516 0.07 -7.99 18.99
C LEU A 516 -0.44 -9.02 17.98
N ILE A 517 0.45 -9.76 17.31
CA ILE A 517 0.10 -10.86 16.41
C ILE A 517 -0.64 -11.97 17.18
N TYR A 518 -0.14 -12.33 18.38
CA TYR A 518 -0.82 -13.31 19.23
C TYR A 518 -2.18 -12.83 19.72
N ILE A 519 -2.32 -11.55 20.11
CA ILE A 519 -3.59 -10.98 20.54
C ILE A 519 -4.60 -11.02 19.38
N ASP A 520 -4.18 -10.71 18.15
CA ASP A 520 -5.06 -10.84 16.97
C ASP A 520 -5.49 -12.29 16.76
N ALA A 521 -4.56 -13.24 16.85
CA ALA A 521 -4.86 -14.66 16.70
C ALA A 521 -5.84 -15.16 17.75
N MET A 522 -5.81 -14.64 18.99
CA MET A 522 -6.76 -14.96 20.06
C MET A 522 -8.21 -14.58 19.71
N ASN A 523 -8.45 -13.78 18.69
CA ASN A 523 -9.80 -13.50 18.18
C ASN A 523 -10.51 -14.78 17.67
N VAL A 524 -9.74 -15.70 17.09
CA VAL A 524 -10.21 -17.01 16.57
C VAL A 524 -9.80 -18.15 17.48
N LEU A 525 -8.53 -18.18 17.88
CA LEU A 525 -7.92 -19.23 18.71
C LEU A 525 -8.05 -18.87 20.19
N HIS A 526 -9.28 -18.94 20.76
CA HIS A 526 -9.54 -18.58 22.15
C HIS A 526 -10.24 -19.68 22.92
N ASN A 527 -10.00 -19.67 24.23
CA ASN A 527 -10.67 -20.43 25.26
C ASN A 527 -10.82 -19.56 26.54
N ASP A 528 -11.36 -20.11 27.62
CA ASP A 528 -11.56 -19.35 28.86
C ASP A 528 -10.26 -18.75 29.44
N ASN A 529 -9.12 -19.40 29.24
CA ASN A 529 -7.83 -18.89 29.72
C ASN A 529 -7.32 -17.73 28.85
N THR A 530 -7.50 -17.82 27.53
CA THR A 530 -7.18 -16.71 26.62
C THR A 530 -7.98 -15.45 26.95
N ILE A 531 -9.29 -15.61 27.25
CA ILE A 531 -10.13 -14.49 27.68
C ILE A 531 -9.59 -13.83 28.95
N LYS A 532 -9.18 -14.63 29.94
CA LYS A 532 -8.56 -14.12 31.18
C LYS A 532 -7.26 -13.37 30.91
N THR A 533 -6.41 -13.90 30.04
CA THR A 533 -5.16 -13.24 29.64
C THR A 533 -5.44 -11.90 28.96
N LEU A 534 -6.43 -11.84 28.07
CA LEU A 534 -6.84 -10.57 27.44
C LEU A 534 -7.41 -9.58 28.47
N GLU A 535 -8.16 -10.05 29.49
CA GLU A 535 -8.65 -9.21 30.58
C GLU A 535 -7.50 -8.68 31.48
N GLU A 536 -6.44 -9.48 31.66
CA GLU A 536 -5.23 -9.05 32.36
C GLU A 536 -4.46 -7.98 31.56
N ASN A 537 -4.37 -8.16 30.25
CA ASN A 537 -3.75 -7.21 29.33
C ASN A 537 -4.40 -5.81 29.35
N LEU A 538 -5.69 -5.68 29.73
CA LEU A 538 -6.33 -4.38 29.91
C LEU A 538 -5.66 -3.49 30.97
N LYS A 539 -4.85 -4.10 31.86
CA LYS A 539 -4.07 -3.41 32.90
C LYS A 539 -2.65 -3.08 32.44
N SER A 540 -2.25 -3.49 31.23
CA SER A 540 -0.94 -3.21 30.68
C SER A 540 -0.67 -1.71 30.62
N GLU A 541 0.54 -1.29 30.93
CA GLU A 541 1.01 0.09 30.70
C GLU A 541 1.24 0.37 29.21
N ASN A 542 1.43 -0.67 28.39
CA ASN A 542 1.54 -0.55 26.94
C ASN A 542 0.15 -0.33 26.34
N TYR A 543 -0.04 0.83 25.73
CA TYR A 543 -1.31 1.24 25.14
C TYR A 543 -1.77 0.30 24.03
N GLU A 544 -0.88 -0.15 23.14
CA GLU A 544 -1.24 -1.00 22.00
C GLU A 544 -1.70 -2.39 22.46
N ILE A 545 -1.05 -2.96 23.47
CA ILE A 545 -1.44 -4.23 24.08
C ILE A 545 -2.84 -4.11 24.71
N ALA A 546 -3.06 -3.08 25.54
CA ALA A 546 -4.34 -2.87 26.22
C ALA A 546 -5.48 -2.61 25.23
N LYS A 547 -5.25 -1.75 24.23
CA LYS A 547 -6.21 -1.38 23.18
C LYS A 547 -6.59 -2.61 22.33
N SER A 548 -5.61 -3.35 21.84
CA SER A 548 -5.84 -4.53 20.99
C SER A 548 -6.56 -5.63 21.76
N SER A 549 -6.19 -5.85 23.02
CA SER A 549 -6.88 -6.82 23.88
C SER A 549 -8.33 -6.43 24.14
N ALA A 550 -8.63 -5.14 24.36
CA ALA A 550 -10.00 -4.65 24.51
C ALA A 550 -10.84 -4.88 23.25
N ALA A 551 -10.27 -4.62 22.06
CA ALA A 551 -10.93 -4.84 20.78
C ALA A 551 -11.27 -6.32 20.54
N VAL A 552 -10.31 -7.22 20.82
CA VAL A 552 -10.51 -8.67 20.69
C VAL A 552 -11.55 -9.17 21.69
N LEU A 553 -11.51 -8.71 22.95
CA LEU A 553 -12.54 -9.03 23.94
C LEU A 553 -13.95 -8.55 23.53
N GLU A 554 -14.05 -7.35 22.95
CA GLU A 554 -15.31 -6.83 22.43
C GLU A 554 -15.86 -7.73 21.30
N ASN A 555 -15.01 -8.15 20.38
CA ASN A 555 -15.37 -9.07 19.30
C ASN A 555 -15.85 -10.44 19.81
N ILE A 556 -15.13 -11.02 20.78
CA ILE A 556 -15.47 -12.35 21.32
C ILE A 556 -16.74 -12.31 22.19
N THR A 557 -16.89 -11.27 23.04
CA THR A 557 -17.93 -11.24 24.09
C THR A 557 -19.13 -10.36 23.76
N GLY A 558 -19.00 -9.46 22.78
CA GLY A 558 -20.00 -8.42 22.47
C GLY A 558 -20.10 -7.30 23.51
N LYS A 559 -19.17 -7.23 24.48
CA LYS A 559 -19.15 -6.23 25.55
C LYS A 559 -18.02 -5.23 25.33
N LYS A 560 -18.27 -3.96 25.63
CA LYS A 560 -17.21 -2.94 25.65
C LYS A 560 -16.32 -3.09 26.87
N TYR A 561 -15.02 -2.98 26.65
CA TYR A 561 -14.02 -3.04 27.71
C TYR A 561 -13.27 -1.71 27.78
N THR A 562 -12.86 -1.32 28.98
CA THR A 562 -12.09 -0.11 29.24
C THR A 562 -10.69 -0.48 29.75
N TYR A 563 -9.71 0.34 29.42
CA TYR A 563 -8.33 0.20 29.86
C TYR A 563 -7.79 1.56 30.32
N THR A 564 -6.70 1.56 31.09
CA THR A 564 -6.15 2.79 31.70
C THR A 564 -4.95 3.35 30.94
N ALA A 565 -4.27 2.49 30.17
CA ALA A 565 -3.15 2.94 29.34
C ALA A 565 -3.59 4.02 28.35
N LYS A 566 -2.71 4.98 28.10
CA LYS A 566 -2.93 6.07 27.15
C LYS A 566 -1.88 6.02 26.06
N PRO A 567 -2.20 6.47 24.85
CA PRO A 567 -1.18 6.64 23.81
C PRO A 567 -0.09 7.60 24.31
N VAL A 568 1.11 7.37 23.82
CA VAL A 568 2.20 8.31 24.07
C VAL A 568 1.98 9.53 23.20
N TYR A 569 1.85 10.70 23.84
CA TYR A 569 1.77 12.00 23.15
C TYR A 569 3.10 12.74 23.35
N ASP A 570 3.70 13.16 22.25
CA ASP A 570 4.90 14.00 22.27
C ASP A 570 4.55 15.41 21.78
N PHE A 571 4.25 16.31 22.72
CA PHE A 571 3.95 17.71 22.44
C PHE A 571 5.19 18.60 22.65
N ASP A 572 6.33 18.21 22.08
CA ASP A 572 7.52 19.06 22.06
C ASP A 572 7.32 20.27 21.13
N TRP A 573 6.59 21.27 21.64
CA TRP A 573 6.25 22.47 20.88
C TRP A 573 7.47 23.23 20.38
N SER A 574 8.57 23.24 21.16
CA SER A 574 9.80 23.92 20.75
C SER A 574 10.44 23.20 19.52
N TYR A 575 10.38 21.91 19.49
CA TYR A 575 10.83 21.13 18.34
C TYR A 575 9.93 21.36 17.13
N ILE A 576 8.61 21.27 17.29
CA ILE A 576 7.63 21.52 16.23
C ILE A 576 7.82 22.91 15.63
N GLU A 577 7.99 23.96 16.43
CA GLU A 577 8.24 25.34 15.96
C GLU A 577 9.59 25.50 15.25
N SER A 578 10.52 24.57 15.44
CA SER A 578 11.81 24.56 14.74
C SER A 578 11.78 23.83 13.38
N LEU A 579 10.72 23.12 13.06
CA LEU A 579 10.65 22.21 11.89
C LEU A 579 10.90 22.90 10.55
N ASP A 580 10.51 24.17 10.38
CA ASP A 580 10.77 24.92 9.14
C ASP A 580 12.26 25.04 8.78
N ARG A 581 13.13 24.94 9.79
CA ARG A 581 14.59 24.97 9.61
C ARG A 581 15.18 23.59 9.26
N LYS A 582 14.40 22.52 9.39
CA LYS A 582 14.83 21.12 9.24
C LYS A 582 14.03 20.39 8.15
N LYS A 583 13.42 21.14 7.24
CA LYS A 583 12.48 20.57 6.28
C LYS A 583 13.09 19.75 5.14
N ASN A 584 14.39 19.81 4.93
CA ASN A 584 15.06 19.04 3.90
C ASN A 584 15.90 17.93 4.53
N VAL A 585 15.75 16.72 4.01
CA VAL A 585 16.57 15.57 4.41
C VAL A 585 17.14 14.88 3.17
N ILE A 586 18.31 14.27 3.32
CA ILE A 586 18.93 13.43 2.30
C ILE A 586 18.95 12.01 2.83
N LEU A 587 18.19 11.12 2.20
CA LEU A 587 18.31 9.68 2.38
C LEU A 587 19.50 9.20 1.54
N LYS A 588 20.57 8.76 2.19
CA LYS A 588 21.63 8.05 1.53
C LYS A 588 21.31 6.57 1.46
N THR A 589 21.26 6.02 0.28
CA THR A 589 20.88 4.63 0.04
C THR A 589 21.97 3.88 -0.71
N SER A 590 21.91 2.56 -0.71
CA SER A 590 22.77 1.69 -1.51
C SER A 590 22.72 2.00 -3.02
N LYS A 591 21.71 2.75 -3.50
CA LYS A 591 21.53 3.13 -4.92
C LYS A 591 21.88 4.59 -5.22
N GLY A 592 22.11 5.41 -4.21
CA GLY A 592 22.41 6.83 -4.32
C GLY A 592 21.61 7.68 -3.32
N ASP A 593 21.68 8.98 -3.49
CA ASP A 593 21.06 9.95 -2.59
C ASP A 593 19.68 10.35 -3.09
N ILE A 594 18.72 10.49 -2.15
CA ILE A 594 17.36 10.96 -2.40
C ILE A 594 17.12 12.18 -1.50
N THR A 595 16.83 13.34 -2.10
CA THR A 595 16.48 14.55 -1.35
C THR A 595 14.97 14.64 -1.18
N ILE A 596 14.52 14.77 0.07
CA ILE A 596 13.10 14.88 0.42
C ILE A 596 12.86 16.23 1.09
N GLU A 597 11.90 17.00 0.60
CA GLU A 597 11.31 18.12 1.30
C GLU A 597 10.20 17.61 2.22
N LEU A 598 10.36 17.82 3.52
CA LEU A 598 9.35 17.49 4.52
C LEU A 598 8.26 18.57 4.59
N LEU A 599 7.06 18.19 4.97
CA LEU A 599 5.87 19.04 4.96
C LEU A 599 5.33 19.28 6.41
N PRO A 600 6.06 19.99 7.29
CA PRO A 600 5.64 20.20 8.68
C PRO A 600 4.33 20.98 8.81
N GLY A 601 3.98 21.80 7.82
CA GLY A 601 2.69 22.49 7.77
C GLY A 601 1.48 21.58 7.56
N ILE A 602 1.73 20.37 7.06
CA ILE A 602 0.71 19.35 6.75
C ILE A 602 0.64 18.30 7.86
N ALA A 603 1.79 17.76 8.25
CA ALA A 603 1.89 16.65 9.20
C ALA A 603 2.97 16.93 10.26
N PRO A 604 2.76 17.89 11.18
CA PRO A 604 3.77 18.34 12.12
C PRO A 604 4.27 17.25 13.06
N PHE A 605 3.39 16.41 13.60
CA PHE A 605 3.79 15.33 14.53
C PHE A 605 4.50 14.20 13.81
N THR A 606 4.07 13.88 12.59
CA THR A 606 4.73 12.87 11.75
C THR A 606 6.14 13.31 11.35
N VAL A 607 6.31 14.58 10.93
CA VAL A 607 7.62 15.13 10.58
C VAL A 607 8.52 15.18 11.83
N MET A 608 8.00 15.61 12.99
CA MET A 608 8.74 15.58 14.24
C MET A 608 9.19 14.16 14.61
N ASN A 609 8.30 13.18 14.53
CA ASN A 609 8.61 11.78 14.82
C ASN A 609 9.72 11.25 13.89
N PHE A 610 9.57 11.46 12.58
CA PHE A 610 10.54 11.04 11.58
C PHE A 610 11.93 11.63 11.85
N LEU A 611 12.01 12.94 12.10
CA LEU A 611 13.28 13.63 12.39
C LEU A 611 13.90 13.19 13.71
N LYS A 612 13.11 13.02 14.78
CA LYS A 612 13.61 12.52 16.07
C LYS A 612 14.18 11.09 15.97
N LEU A 613 13.58 10.24 15.13
CA LEU A 613 14.11 8.91 14.82
C LEU A 613 15.40 9.02 14.01
N ALA A 614 15.43 9.87 12.98
CA ALA A 614 16.63 10.10 12.16
C ALA A 614 17.81 10.65 12.99
N GLU A 615 17.57 11.60 13.90
CA GLU A 615 18.59 12.14 14.83
C GLU A 615 19.18 11.07 15.77
N LYS A 616 18.47 9.95 15.98
CA LYS A 616 18.93 8.79 16.77
C LYS A 616 19.58 7.71 15.91
N ASN A 617 19.83 7.96 14.64
CA ASN A 617 20.32 6.98 13.66
C ASN A 617 19.42 5.73 13.56
N TYR A 618 18.13 5.87 13.84
CA TYR A 618 17.18 4.74 13.88
C TYR A 618 17.03 4.05 12.52
N TYR A 619 17.17 4.81 11.44
CA TYR A 619 17.02 4.33 10.07
C TYR A 619 18.28 3.74 9.47
N ASP A 620 19.44 3.89 10.14
CA ASP A 620 20.73 3.44 9.62
C ASP A 620 20.73 1.92 9.42
N SER A 621 21.14 1.49 8.24
CA SER A 621 21.16 0.08 7.81
C SER A 621 19.78 -0.60 7.75
N THR A 622 18.67 0.14 7.82
CA THR A 622 17.34 -0.42 7.57
C THR A 622 17.13 -0.68 6.08
N VAL A 623 16.46 -1.78 5.75
CA VAL A 623 16.24 -2.19 4.36
C VAL A 623 14.90 -1.70 3.82
N PHE A 624 14.83 -1.54 2.50
CA PHE A 624 13.57 -1.48 1.80
C PHE A 624 13.01 -2.91 1.71
N HIS A 625 12.17 -3.25 2.65
CA HIS A 625 11.64 -4.61 2.81
C HIS A 625 10.47 -4.91 1.85
N ARG A 626 9.87 -3.88 1.26
CA ARG A 626 8.76 -4.03 0.31
C ARG A 626 8.93 -3.05 -0.85
N VAL A 627 9.02 -3.58 -2.05
CA VAL A 627 9.00 -2.81 -3.30
C VAL A 627 7.93 -3.41 -4.20
N VAL A 628 6.98 -2.58 -4.60
CA VAL A 628 5.94 -2.96 -5.56
C VAL A 628 6.15 -2.12 -6.81
N SER A 629 6.52 -2.78 -7.89
CA SER A 629 6.80 -2.12 -9.16
C SER A 629 5.67 -1.18 -9.56
N ASN A 630 6.03 0.05 -9.92
CA ASN A 630 5.11 1.12 -10.29
C ASN A 630 4.09 1.54 -9.21
N PHE A 631 4.34 1.20 -7.96
CA PHE A 631 3.49 1.59 -6.84
C PHE A 631 4.31 2.31 -5.77
N VAL A 632 5.04 1.60 -4.93
CA VAL A 632 5.82 2.18 -3.82
C VAL A 632 7.11 1.43 -3.55
N VAL A 633 8.10 2.15 -3.00
CA VAL A 633 9.22 1.59 -2.23
C VAL A 633 8.97 1.87 -0.76
N GLN A 634 9.00 0.87 0.10
CA GLN A 634 8.68 0.96 1.53
C GLN A 634 9.84 0.47 2.38
N GLY A 635 10.24 1.29 3.36
CA GLY A 635 11.32 1.03 4.30
C GLY A 635 11.03 1.59 5.68
N GLY A 636 12.09 1.75 6.51
CA GLY A 636 12.00 2.32 7.85
C GLY A 636 11.59 1.34 8.95
N ASP A 637 11.61 0.05 8.66
CA ASP A 637 11.45 -1.03 9.62
C ASP A 637 12.84 -1.50 10.10
N PRO A 638 13.17 -1.41 11.39
CA PRO A 638 14.48 -1.83 11.92
C PRO A 638 14.71 -3.35 11.82
N THR A 639 13.64 -4.13 11.74
CA THR A 639 13.72 -5.59 11.60
C THR A 639 13.81 -6.05 10.15
N GLY A 640 13.40 -5.19 9.21
CA GLY A 640 13.35 -5.49 7.77
C GLY A 640 12.28 -6.52 7.40
N THR A 641 11.26 -6.70 8.22
CA THR A 641 10.21 -7.71 8.05
C THR A 641 8.87 -7.13 7.60
N GLY A 642 8.67 -5.82 7.76
CA GLY A 642 7.39 -5.13 7.60
C GLY A 642 6.57 -5.03 8.89
N TYR A 643 6.97 -5.71 9.96
CA TYR A 643 6.28 -5.73 11.25
C TYR A 643 6.93 -4.83 12.31
N GLY A 644 8.22 -4.51 12.17
CA GLY A 644 8.95 -3.73 13.15
C GLY A 644 8.59 -2.25 13.14
N GLY A 645 8.72 -1.62 14.31
CA GLY A 645 8.44 -0.22 14.54
C GLY A 645 9.17 0.35 15.75
N PRO A 646 8.90 1.60 16.15
CA PRO A 646 9.60 2.26 17.24
C PRO A 646 9.09 1.85 18.64
N GLY A 647 8.16 0.88 18.72
CA GLY A 647 7.53 0.42 19.97
C GLY A 647 6.33 1.28 20.41
N TYR A 648 5.89 2.21 19.56
CA TYR A 648 4.71 3.04 19.76
C TYR A 648 4.10 3.43 18.42
N SER A 649 2.82 3.86 18.43
CA SER A 649 2.13 4.41 17.26
C SER A 649 1.91 5.90 17.42
N ILE A 650 1.98 6.64 16.30
CA ILE A 650 1.56 8.03 16.18
C ILE A 650 0.21 8.12 15.46
N ARG A 651 -0.43 9.29 15.54
CA ARG A 651 -1.72 9.53 14.93
C ARG A 651 -1.57 9.91 13.47
N SER A 652 -2.53 9.46 12.66
CA SER A 652 -2.62 9.85 11.25
C SER A 652 -2.88 11.36 11.13
N GLU A 653 -2.22 12.00 10.16
CA GLU A 653 -2.41 13.41 9.83
C GLU A 653 -2.84 13.53 8.36
N PHE A 654 -4.10 13.19 8.09
CA PHE A 654 -4.65 13.23 6.74
C PHE A 654 -4.82 14.66 6.25
N SER A 655 -4.64 14.85 4.95
CA SER A 655 -4.75 16.15 4.29
C SER A 655 -5.44 16.03 2.93
N PRO A 656 -5.89 17.12 2.31
CA PRO A 656 -6.42 17.12 0.96
C PRO A 656 -5.38 16.84 -0.14
N LEU A 657 -4.10 16.73 0.20
CA LEU A 657 -3.04 16.42 -0.76
C LEU A 657 -3.26 15.03 -1.39
N THR A 658 -2.80 14.89 -2.63
CA THR A 658 -2.87 13.65 -3.40
C THR A 658 -1.50 12.98 -3.49
N PHE A 659 -1.47 11.66 -3.53
CA PHE A 659 -0.26 10.89 -3.75
C PHE A 659 0.15 10.92 -5.22
N GLU A 660 0.90 11.92 -5.61
CA GLU A 660 1.58 12.01 -6.91
C GLU A 660 2.91 11.23 -6.89
N THR A 661 3.63 11.20 -8.01
CA THR A 661 4.98 10.61 -8.10
C THR A 661 5.93 11.29 -7.11
N GLY A 662 6.68 10.52 -6.33
CA GLY A 662 7.68 11.00 -5.38
C GLY A 662 7.11 11.49 -4.05
N MET A 663 5.79 11.35 -3.80
CA MET A 663 5.23 11.68 -2.49
C MET A 663 5.68 10.66 -1.44
N VAL A 664 5.97 11.16 -0.24
CA VAL A 664 6.41 10.36 0.90
C VAL A 664 5.28 10.27 1.91
N GLY A 665 4.85 9.03 2.17
CA GLY A 665 3.76 8.74 3.10
C GLY A 665 4.18 7.81 4.22
N MET A 666 3.49 7.88 5.38
CA MET A 666 3.67 6.90 6.46
C MET A 666 2.93 5.61 6.15
N ALA A 667 3.61 4.49 6.32
CA ALA A 667 2.95 3.19 6.26
C ALA A 667 2.13 2.93 7.54
N SER A 668 0.96 2.32 7.38
CA SER A 668 0.06 2.00 8.49
C SER A 668 -0.76 0.73 8.21
N SER A 669 -1.18 0.05 9.26
CA SER A 669 -2.14 -1.05 9.22
C SER A 669 -3.60 -0.57 9.42
N GLY A 670 -3.81 0.74 9.31
CA GLY A 670 -5.07 1.43 9.50
C GLY A 670 -4.86 2.78 10.17
N LYS A 671 -5.94 3.53 10.37
CA LYS A 671 -5.87 4.86 10.99
C LYS A 671 -5.23 4.79 12.39
N ASP A 672 -4.30 5.71 12.66
CA ASP A 672 -3.64 5.88 13.97
C ASP A 672 -2.73 4.70 14.37
N THR A 673 -2.09 4.06 13.38
CA THR A 673 -1.13 2.96 13.58
C THR A 673 0.23 3.22 12.92
N GLU A 674 0.52 4.44 12.53
CA GLU A 674 1.79 4.84 11.97
C GLU A 674 2.91 4.73 13.02
N GLY A 675 4.12 4.39 12.59
CA GLY A 675 5.28 4.26 13.47
C GLY A 675 6.54 4.89 12.88
N SER A 676 7.45 4.04 12.38
CA SER A 676 8.66 4.46 11.69
C SER A 676 8.66 4.15 10.20
N GLN A 677 7.81 3.20 9.75
CA GLN A 677 7.79 2.77 8.36
C GLN A 677 7.20 3.85 7.45
N PHE A 678 7.86 4.11 6.34
CA PHE A 678 7.42 5.05 5.33
C PHE A 678 7.55 4.48 3.92
N PHE A 679 6.87 5.09 2.97
CA PHE A 679 6.97 4.72 1.57
C PHE A 679 7.13 5.95 0.67
N ILE A 680 7.74 5.73 -0.50
CA ILE A 680 7.85 6.72 -1.58
C ILE A 680 7.10 6.16 -2.79
N THR A 681 6.27 6.98 -3.43
CA THR A 681 5.46 6.57 -4.58
C THR A 681 6.26 6.64 -5.90
N HIS A 682 6.24 5.57 -6.70
CA HIS A 682 6.77 5.57 -8.07
C HIS A 682 5.91 6.38 -9.05
N SER A 683 4.62 6.41 -8.79
CA SER A 683 3.62 7.04 -9.67
C SER A 683 2.43 7.52 -8.86
N ALA A 684 1.53 8.31 -9.49
CA ALA A 684 0.31 8.72 -8.81
C ALA A 684 -0.55 7.54 -8.35
N THR A 685 -0.98 7.59 -7.09
CA THR A 685 -1.70 6.50 -6.41
C THR A 685 -2.98 6.99 -5.73
N PRO A 686 -4.00 7.43 -6.50
CA PRO A 686 -5.20 8.10 -5.95
C PRO A 686 -6.01 7.29 -4.94
N HIS A 687 -5.80 5.98 -4.87
CA HIS A 687 -6.48 5.11 -3.89
C HIS A 687 -5.92 5.25 -2.46
N LEU A 688 -4.76 5.90 -2.30
CA LEU A 688 -4.15 6.22 -1.01
C LEU A 688 -4.58 7.60 -0.48
N ASP A 689 -5.12 8.48 -1.35
CA ASP A 689 -5.51 9.84 -0.99
C ASP A 689 -6.47 9.86 0.20
N GLY A 690 -6.19 10.72 1.18
CA GLY A 690 -6.99 10.90 2.38
C GLY A 690 -7.04 9.69 3.33
N LYS A 691 -6.22 8.65 3.10
CA LYS A 691 -6.15 7.42 3.91
C LYS A 691 -4.79 7.17 4.53
N TYR A 692 -3.76 7.84 4.04
CA TYR A 692 -2.40 7.77 4.55
C TYR A 692 -1.86 9.18 4.75
N THR A 693 -1.03 9.35 5.76
CA THR A 693 -0.37 10.62 6.05
C THR A 693 0.69 10.92 5.00
N ILE A 694 0.54 12.03 4.27
CA ILE A 694 1.61 12.59 3.42
C ILE A 694 2.44 13.54 4.29
N PHE A 695 3.75 13.32 4.36
CA PHE A 695 4.63 14.16 5.20
C PHE A 695 5.86 14.69 4.47
N GLY A 696 6.04 14.35 3.18
CA GLY A 696 7.15 14.85 2.37
C GLY A 696 6.96 14.57 0.88
N ASN A 697 7.88 15.11 0.09
CA ASN A 697 8.00 14.82 -1.32
C ASN A 697 9.47 14.80 -1.75
N VAL A 698 9.79 13.93 -2.70
CA VAL A 698 11.12 13.84 -3.31
C VAL A 698 11.32 15.02 -4.24
N THR A 699 12.37 15.79 -4.01
CA THR A 699 12.77 16.93 -4.85
C THR A 699 13.91 16.59 -5.81
N GLU A 700 14.78 15.63 -5.42
CA GLU A 700 15.87 15.13 -6.23
C GLU A 700 16.08 13.63 -5.97
N GLY A 701 16.50 12.86 -6.98
CA GLY A 701 16.81 11.43 -6.84
C GLY A 701 15.65 10.49 -7.15
N MET A 702 14.62 10.90 -7.92
CA MET A 702 13.57 9.97 -8.38
C MET A 702 14.13 8.83 -9.24
N ASP A 703 15.20 9.07 -9.99
CA ASP A 703 15.91 8.03 -10.74
C ASP A 703 16.63 7.02 -9.83
N VAL A 704 16.95 7.40 -8.59
CA VAL A 704 17.44 6.50 -7.53
C VAL A 704 16.27 5.69 -6.95
N VAL A 705 15.13 6.34 -6.65
CA VAL A 705 13.90 5.65 -6.19
C VAL A 705 13.48 4.57 -7.18
N ASP A 706 13.52 4.85 -8.48
CA ASP A 706 13.18 3.92 -9.56
C ASP A 706 14.11 2.69 -9.66
N LYS A 707 15.29 2.74 -9.02
CA LYS A 707 16.30 1.65 -8.99
C LYS A 707 16.30 0.87 -7.67
N ILE A 708 15.58 1.36 -6.65
CA ILE A 708 15.50 0.67 -5.36
C ILE A 708 14.70 -0.63 -5.50
N MET A 709 15.27 -1.69 -4.96
CA MET A 709 14.67 -3.01 -4.94
C MET A 709 14.64 -3.56 -3.51
N ILE A 710 13.87 -4.61 -3.28
CA ILE A 710 13.82 -5.32 -1.98
C ILE A 710 15.24 -5.69 -1.56
N GLY A 711 15.61 -5.36 -0.31
CA GLY A 711 16.92 -5.65 0.27
C GLY A 711 17.96 -4.54 0.05
N ASP A 712 17.70 -3.54 -0.80
CA ASP A 712 18.48 -2.30 -0.79
C ASP A 712 18.26 -1.58 0.55
N TYR A 713 19.21 -0.76 0.99
CA TYR A 713 19.20 -0.23 2.36
C TYR A 713 19.47 1.27 2.42
N ILE A 714 19.10 1.85 3.55
CA ILE A 714 19.39 3.23 3.91
C ILE A 714 20.70 3.23 4.70
N ASP A 715 21.73 3.92 4.22
CA ASP A 715 22.99 4.09 4.94
C ASP A 715 22.81 5.02 6.14
N GLU A 716 22.26 6.21 5.88
CA GLU A 716 22.00 7.25 6.87
C GLU A 716 20.94 8.25 6.35
N ILE A 717 20.29 8.96 7.26
CA ILE A 717 19.46 10.11 6.93
C ILE A 717 20.14 11.38 7.43
N LYS A 718 20.50 12.28 6.50
CA LYS A 718 21.08 13.58 6.84
C LYS A 718 20.02 14.66 6.85
N ILE A 719 19.91 15.37 7.96
CA ILE A 719 19.04 16.53 8.09
C ILE A 719 19.83 17.75 7.58
N SER A 720 19.31 18.38 6.53
CA SER A 720 19.92 19.61 5.98
C SER A 720 19.41 20.81 6.78
N PRO A 721 20.32 21.75 7.15
CA PRO A 721 19.95 22.92 7.93
C PRO A 721 19.06 23.89 7.15
#